data_1072e905d8e8d4c0415bfbf767f2f8a4
#
_entry.id   1072e905d8e8d4c0415bfbf767f2f8a4
#
_cell.length_a   1.000
_cell.length_b   1.000
_cell.length_c   1.000
_cell.angle_alpha   90.00
_cell.angle_beta   90.00
_cell.angle_gamma   90.00
#
_symmetry.space_group_name_H-M   'P 1'
#
loop_
_entity.id
_entity.type
_entity.pdbx_description
1 polymer ?
#
loop_
_entity_poly.entity_id
_entity_poly.type
_entity_poly.pdbx_seq_one_letter_code
_entity_poly.pdbx_strand_id
1 'polypeptide(L)'
;MAYLAGAALPLSLLAVAGTTPGAASGSVAPAESFHRLATYPVFQNVPAGVDPADETVAEISDVTDDGRTVVYTDAAGRRIGFLDITDPGRPVGTGSIDVTLTGGAGDSPTSVAVVGDRVLVAVDGTDGDFADPSGRVDVYDLATRTLVRSIDVQGQPDSIATSPDGTYAVVAIENQRDEEVTPAGQEEGDLPQAPAGFVQVIEVTGAPAAWTTTRVDLPAAELAGMNTPEDAEPEYGDVNADNQYVLTLQENNGLVVIDLPSKDIVSAFSAGNARVPGVDDDNDGVFDFSVDLDLPREPDSVQWVGDGLVATANEGDWLGGTRGWTVFDAATGDVVWDAGRSFEQLAVEHGLFNDDRADNKGTEPEGLAFAEVGGTPYAFVGSERSNFVAVYDMTDPTQPRFSQVLPTTNGPEGLLPIPSRDLVVISSETDDSAALVRASIAVYQLGAGAPAFPSIVSDAAADGTHVGWGALGALSADPGNPGHLWAASDAAYATGRIYRVDVDAEPAVIEKVVEVSDGGATPALDIEGVSAREDGGFWLAVEGATGAGNRVLRTDSRGRVVQTVPLPALVTDHVRQWGLEGVTTTGTGSSEVVHVVLQRPLWTSTSGALVPLEGNSTRIGRYDVAAGTWSWFAYPLSTTAATGDWIGVSEVTAVDADTLAVVERDKLNGPTAALKRVYTVDLPPAGGTTTPVALTKELAVDVLPTMQALRGWTQEKLEGLTIGADGEVYAVTDNDGLDDATGETQLLRLGAAATVFGPEPTVPPTTPPTTPPTTTTPTATPTTTPTTTSTPTATPTTTPTTTPTPTPAQQARKSRVTVRVEDRAGRSVRLVTKVRPGTATGAVRIVVRKDGETEVRRTVRLSDARKVLDLRLPRGRHTVVVTYLGDDEHLRSRTVERVSLR
;
A
#
# COMPACT_ATOMS: atom_id res chain seq x y z
N MET A 1 50.46 44.57 18.45
CA MET A 1 50.57 45.55 19.52
C MET A 1 49.24 45.78 20.16
N ALA A 2 49.18 45.41 21.39
CA ALA A 2 48.47 45.95 22.55
C ALA A 2 46.94 45.71 22.56
N TYR A 3 46.42 44.79 23.39
CA TYR A 3 46.09 44.85 24.85
C TYR A 3 45.03 45.92 25.17
N LEU A 4 43.87 45.64 25.78
CA LEU A 4 43.56 45.28 27.20
C LEU A 4 42.01 45.10 27.28
N ALA A 5 41.49 44.13 27.89
CA ALA A 5 41.25 43.88 29.33
C ALA A 5 39.81 44.20 29.75
N GLY A 6 39.22 43.23 30.30
CA GLY A 6 37.97 43.00 30.91
C GLY A 6 37.56 43.88 32.11
N ALA A 7 36.28 43.82 32.40
CA ALA A 7 35.75 44.07 33.74
C ALA A 7 34.49 43.21 33.97
N ALA A 8 34.55 42.35 34.96
CA ALA A 8 33.41 41.71 35.57
C ALA A 8 32.83 42.65 36.63
N LEU A 9 31.50 42.68 36.75
CA LEU A 9 30.79 43.30 37.88
C LEU A 9 29.67 42.38 38.39
N PRO A 10 29.38 42.40 39.68
CA PRO A 10 28.74 41.31 40.38
C PRO A 10 27.18 41.33 40.37
N LEU A 11 26.59 40.15 40.48
CA LEU A 11 25.17 39.93 40.79
C LEU A 11 24.83 40.48 42.17
N SER A 12 23.84 41.34 42.25
CA SER A 12 23.10 41.65 43.49
C SER A 12 21.74 40.98 43.46
N LEU A 13 21.53 40.00 44.34
CA LEU A 13 20.19 39.42 44.59
C LEU A 13 19.35 40.48 45.35
N LEU A 14 18.22 40.88 44.79
CA LEU A 14 17.11 41.47 45.55
C LEU A 14 15.95 40.51 45.48
N ALA A 15 15.61 39.90 46.61
CA ALA A 15 14.38 39.14 46.76
C ALA A 15 13.21 40.11 46.96
N VAL A 16 12.29 40.13 46.03
CA VAL A 16 10.98 40.73 46.17
C VAL A 16 9.94 39.64 46.24
N ALA A 17 9.31 39.46 47.39
CA ALA A 17 8.15 38.61 47.53
C ALA A 17 6.95 39.28 46.85
N GLY A 18 6.59 38.77 45.67
CA GLY A 18 5.37 39.13 44.94
C GLY A 18 4.43 37.98 44.93
N THR A 19 3.24 38.19 45.47
CA THR A 19 2.08 37.25 45.36
C THR A 19 1.76 37.05 43.90
N THR A 20 1.95 35.83 43.43
CA THR A 20 1.49 35.42 42.10
C THR A 20 -0.02 35.31 42.07
N PRO A 21 -0.73 35.98 41.13
CA PRO A 21 -2.07 35.58 40.77
C PRO A 21 -2.00 34.19 40.15
N GLY A 22 -2.85 33.28 40.60
CA GLY A 22 -2.95 31.96 39.97
C GLY A 22 -3.23 32.11 38.45
N ALA A 23 -2.27 31.70 37.66
CA ALA A 23 -2.51 31.46 36.24
C ALA A 23 -3.58 30.38 36.13
N ALA A 24 -4.73 30.75 35.57
CA ALA A 24 -5.65 29.77 35.10
C ALA A 24 -4.85 28.92 34.07
N SER A 25 -4.71 27.65 34.33
CA SER A 25 -4.25 26.69 33.35
C SER A 25 -5.33 26.68 32.25
N GLY A 26 -5.13 27.49 31.22
CA GLY A 26 -5.84 27.27 29.96
C GLY A 26 -5.50 25.86 29.52
N SER A 27 -6.50 25.01 29.42
CA SER A 27 -6.35 23.74 28.72
C SER A 27 -5.90 24.08 27.30
N VAL A 28 -4.67 23.70 26.94
CA VAL A 28 -4.27 23.67 25.54
C VAL A 28 -5.28 22.74 24.87
N ALA A 29 -5.98 23.24 23.86
CA ALA A 29 -6.86 22.36 23.06
C ALA A 29 -6.00 21.18 22.58
N PRO A 30 -6.53 19.95 22.60
CA PRO A 30 -5.80 18.83 22.04
C PRO A 30 -5.48 19.16 20.58
N ALA A 31 -4.27 18.77 20.13
CA ALA A 31 -3.90 18.94 18.73
C ALA A 31 -4.95 18.24 17.84
N GLU A 32 -5.28 18.86 16.72
CA GLU A 32 -6.19 18.27 15.72
C GLU A 32 -5.38 17.42 14.75
N SER A 33 -5.96 16.30 14.32
CA SER A 33 -5.41 15.40 13.31
C SER A 33 -6.52 14.81 12.43
N PHE A 34 -6.17 14.27 11.29
CA PHE A 34 -7.11 13.57 10.43
C PHE A 34 -7.30 12.13 10.92
N HIS A 35 -8.55 11.74 11.13
CA HIS A 35 -8.95 10.41 11.59
C HIS A 35 -9.69 9.68 10.48
N ARG A 36 -9.27 8.45 10.15
CA ARG A 36 -9.96 7.61 9.19
C ARG A 36 -11.33 7.19 9.71
N LEU A 37 -12.38 7.52 8.96
CA LEU A 37 -13.77 7.19 9.27
C LEU A 37 -14.24 5.92 8.59
N ALA A 38 -13.78 5.67 7.36
CA ALA A 38 -14.15 4.50 6.58
C ALA A 38 -13.14 4.26 5.46
N THR A 39 -13.10 3.02 4.97
CA THR A 39 -12.51 2.61 3.69
C THR A 39 -13.57 1.83 2.94
N TYR A 40 -14.02 2.32 1.79
CA TYR A 40 -15.09 1.75 0.98
C TYR A 40 -14.54 1.08 -0.27
N PRO A 41 -14.60 -0.26 -0.40
CA PRO A 41 -14.16 -0.95 -1.61
C PRO A 41 -15.12 -0.70 -2.77
N VAL A 42 -14.63 -0.16 -3.90
CA VAL A 42 -15.50 0.29 -5.00
C VAL A 42 -16.15 -0.85 -5.77
N PHE A 43 -15.60 -2.06 -5.72
CA PHE A 43 -16.27 -3.25 -6.28
C PHE A 43 -17.66 -3.51 -5.69
N GLN A 44 -17.98 -2.95 -4.51
CA GLN A 44 -19.32 -3.05 -3.92
C GLN A 44 -20.36 -2.14 -4.61
N ASN A 45 -19.92 -1.24 -5.50
CA ASN A 45 -20.79 -0.33 -6.25
C ASN A 45 -21.02 -0.76 -7.71
N VAL A 46 -20.54 -1.96 -8.10
CA VAL A 46 -20.70 -2.45 -9.47
C VAL A 46 -22.18 -2.73 -9.80
N PRO A 47 -22.61 -2.54 -11.06
CA PRO A 47 -23.97 -2.83 -11.48
C PRO A 47 -24.35 -4.31 -11.31
N ALA A 48 -25.62 -4.56 -11.09
CA ALA A 48 -26.12 -5.94 -11.01
C ALA A 48 -25.83 -6.73 -12.30
N GLY A 49 -25.08 -7.82 -12.17
CA GLY A 49 -24.68 -8.71 -13.28
C GLY A 49 -23.22 -8.55 -13.71
N VAL A 50 -22.51 -7.58 -13.20
CA VAL A 50 -21.04 -7.51 -13.27
C VAL A 50 -20.48 -8.41 -12.17
N ASP A 51 -19.41 -9.15 -12.46
CA ASP A 51 -18.75 -9.98 -11.46
C ASP A 51 -17.98 -9.07 -10.48
N PRO A 52 -18.24 -9.15 -9.17
CA PRO A 52 -17.46 -8.37 -8.19
C PRO A 52 -15.94 -8.69 -8.16
N ALA A 53 -15.53 -9.76 -8.84
CA ALA A 53 -14.12 -10.11 -9.01
C ALA A 53 -13.49 -9.44 -10.25
N ASP A 54 -14.30 -8.83 -11.13
CA ASP A 54 -13.76 -8.02 -12.21
C ASP A 54 -13.04 -6.80 -11.62
N GLU A 55 -12.02 -6.32 -12.29
CA GLU A 55 -11.25 -5.15 -11.91
C GLU A 55 -12.13 -3.90 -11.84
N THR A 56 -11.93 -3.14 -10.78
CA THR A 56 -12.61 -1.86 -10.54
C THR A 56 -11.60 -0.88 -9.94
N VAL A 57 -11.65 0.37 -10.35
CA VAL A 57 -10.70 1.38 -9.85
C VAL A 57 -11.44 2.59 -9.26
N ALA A 58 -10.73 3.38 -8.48
CA ALA A 58 -11.13 4.70 -8.08
C ALA A 58 -9.92 5.61 -8.24
N GLU A 59 -10.00 6.42 -9.29
CA GLU A 59 -8.93 7.35 -9.66
C GLU A 59 -9.37 8.78 -9.25
N ILE A 60 -9.74 9.60 -10.22
CA ILE A 60 -10.13 10.98 -9.97
C ILE A 60 -11.54 11.07 -9.39
N SER A 61 -11.74 11.95 -8.42
CA SER A 61 -13.03 12.15 -7.77
C SER A 61 -13.35 13.63 -7.54
N ASP A 62 -14.64 13.94 -7.58
CA ASP A 62 -15.19 15.25 -7.20
C ASP A 62 -16.48 15.07 -6.37
N VAL A 63 -16.98 16.16 -5.79
CA VAL A 63 -18.08 16.11 -4.83
C VAL A 63 -19.16 17.15 -5.17
N THR A 64 -20.40 16.81 -4.86
CA THR A 64 -21.52 17.76 -4.96
C THR A 64 -21.35 18.96 -4.02
N ASP A 65 -21.92 20.11 -4.37
CA ASP A 65 -21.86 21.38 -3.61
C ASP A 65 -22.21 21.22 -2.11
N ASP A 66 -23.06 20.25 -1.77
CA ASP A 66 -23.43 19.97 -0.38
C ASP A 66 -22.45 19.02 0.34
N GLY A 67 -21.40 18.56 -0.35
CA GLY A 67 -20.35 17.70 0.16
C GLY A 67 -20.81 16.27 0.49
N ARG A 68 -21.91 15.76 -0.08
CA ARG A 68 -22.53 14.50 0.35
C ARG A 68 -22.48 13.37 -0.65
N THR A 69 -22.27 13.67 -1.92
CA THR A 69 -22.12 12.64 -2.95
C THR A 69 -20.79 12.82 -3.64
N VAL A 70 -19.92 11.85 -3.49
CA VAL A 70 -18.67 11.74 -4.26
C VAL A 70 -19.00 11.08 -5.60
N VAL A 71 -18.45 11.64 -6.67
CA VAL A 71 -18.48 11.08 -8.02
C VAL A 71 -17.03 10.70 -8.35
N TYR A 72 -16.79 9.51 -8.84
CA TYR A 72 -15.42 9.02 -9.10
C TYR A 72 -15.33 8.27 -10.43
N THR A 73 -14.17 8.31 -11.06
CA THR A 73 -13.86 7.50 -12.25
C THR A 73 -13.56 6.07 -11.85
N ASP A 74 -13.97 5.13 -12.70
CA ASP A 74 -13.63 3.72 -12.68
C ASP A 74 -13.29 3.34 -14.13
N ALA A 75 -12.03 3.67 -14.54
CA ALA A 75 -11.55 3.51 -15.91
C ALA A 75 -11.54 2.03 -16.31
N ALA A 76 -11.08 1.14 -15.46
CA ALA A 76 -11.10 -0.31 -15.69
C ALA A 76 -12.53 -0.82 -15.93
N GLY A 77 -13.49 -0.32 -15.17
CA GLY A 77 -14.92 -0.61 -15.33
C GLY A 77 -15.62 0.20 -16.42
N ARG A 78 -14.95 1.19 -17.03
CA ARG A 78 -15.49 2.11 -18.05
C ARG A 78 -16.74 2.85 -17.62
N ARG A 79 -16.73 3.36 -16.42
CA ARG A 79 -17.87 4.02 -15.80
C ARG A 79 -17.44 5.09 -14.80
N ILE A 80 -18.38 5.92 -14.40
CA ILE A 80 -18.24 6.76 -13.21
C ILE A 80 -19.15 6.24 -12.12
N GLY A 81 -18.67 6.18 -10.89
CA GLY A 81 -19.40 5.74 -9.72
C GLY A 81 -19.92 6.90 -8.88
N PHE A 82 -20.94 6.64 -8.07
CA PHE A 82 -21.53 7.59 -7.13
C PHE A 82 -21.53 6.99 -5.73
N LEU A 83 -20.97 7.72 -4.77
CA LEU A 83 -20.87 7.30 -3.38
C LEU A 83 -21.55 8.31 -2.46
N ASP A 84 -22.57 7.90 -1.73
CA ASP A 84 -23.20 8.71 -0.69
C ASP A 84 -22.34 8.66 0.57
N ILE A 85 -21.81 9.82 0.97
CA ILE A 85 -21.04 10.05 2.18
C ILE A 85 -21.78 10.98 3.17
N THR A 86 -23.12 11.01 3.12
CA THR A 86 -23.97 11.75 4.08
C THR A 86 -23.58 11.36 5.52
N ASP A 87 -23.38 10.05 5.77
CA ASP A 87 -22.69 9.53 6.94
C ASP A 87 -21.26 9.11 6.50
N PRO A 88 -20.23 9.94 6.75
CA PRO A 88 -18.89 9.67 6.26
C PRO A 88 -18.23 8.45 6.91
N GLY A 89 -18.76 7.98 8.04
CA GLY A 89 -18.35 6.74 8.67
C GLY A 89 -19.00 5.48 8.07
N ARG A 90 -19.93 5.66 7.12
CA ARG A 90 -20.65 4.56 6.46
C ARG A 90 -21.00 4.92 5.01
N PRO A 91 -19.98 5.08 4.15
CA PRO A 91 -20.21 5.35 2.73
C PRO A 91 -21.08 4.28 2.08
N VAL A 92 -21.92 4.68 1.12
CA VAL A 92 -22.83 3.76 0.41
C VAL A 92 -22.77 4.02 -1.09
N GLY A 93 -22.42 3.01 -1.88
CA GLY A 93 -22.48 3.08 -3.34
C GLY A 93 -23.94 3.24 -3.80
N THR A 94 -24.18 4.21 -4.69
CA THR A 94 -25.53 4.52 -5.19
C THR A 94 -25.69 4.21 -6.68
N GLY A 95 -24.72 3.47 -7.26
CA GLY A 95 -24.69 3.04 -8.66
C GLY A 95 -23.73 3.85 -9.51
N SER A 96 -23.74 3.62 -10.83
CA SER A 96 -22.79 4.17 -11.77
C SER A 96 -23.44 4.55 -13.11
N ILE A 97 -22.68 5.26 -13.96
CA ILE A 97 -22.96 5.50 -15.37
C ILE A 97 -21.89 4.81 -16.21
N ASP A 98 -22.31 4.03 -17.18
CA ASP A 98 -21.43 3.38 -18.15
C ASP A 98 -21.19 4.36 -19.31
N VAL A 99 -19.94 4.82 -19.51
CA VAL A 99 -19.58 5.82 -20.52
C VAL A 99 -19.55 5.24 -21.93
N THR A 100 -19.48 3.93 -22.08
CA THR A 100 -19.50 3.26 -23.40
C THR A 100 -20.87 3.34 -24.08
N LEU A 101 -21.92 3.61 -23.32
CA LEU A 101 -23.29 3.76 -23.85
C LEU A 101 -23.48 5.04 -24.69
N THR A 102 -22.57 5.99 -24.58
CA THR A 102 -22.62 7.27 -25.30
C THR A 102 -21.61 7.37 -26.44
N GLY A 103 -20.69 6.40 -26.56
CA GLY A 103 -19.61 6.39 -27.56
C GLY A 103 -19.23 4.99 -28.03
N GLY A 104 -17.93 4.70 -27.99
CA GLY A 104 -17.34 3.41 -28.39
C GLY A 104 -17.24 2.40 -27.25
N ALA A 105 -17.00 1.14 -27.58
CA ALA A 105 -16.83 0.07 -26.59
C ALA A 105 -15.45 0.15 -25.88
N GLY A 106 -14.49 0.88 -26.47
CA GLY A 106 -13.16 1.14 -25.89
C GLY A 106 -13.11 2.38 -24.99
N ASP A 107 -14.16 3.22 -25.01
CA ASP A 107 -14.17 4.47 -24.27
C ASP A 107 -13.95 4.28 -22.76
N SER A 108 -13.12 5.14 -22.15
CA SER A 108 -12.80 5.11 -20.72
C SER A 108 -12.89 6.52 -20.13
N PRO A 109 -13.43 6.69 -18.89
CA PRO A 109 -13.37 7.98 -18.23
C PRO A 109 -11.96 8.21 -17.69
N THR A 110 -11.40 9.38 -17.89
CA THR A 110 -10.11 9.81 -17.33
C THR A 110 -10.31 10.77 -16.16
N SER A 111 -11.28 11.66 -16.22
CA SER A 111 -11.49 12.64 -15.17
C SER A 111 -12.98 13.01 -15.00
N VAL A 112 -13.34 13.55 -13.84
CA VAL A 112 -14.69 13.96 -13.50
C VAL A 112 -14.71 15.30 -12.76
N ALA A 113 -15.70 16.14 -13.07
CA ALA A 113 -15.96 17.37 -12.33
C ALA A 113 -17.45 17.60 -12.11
N VAL A 114 -17.81 18.22 -11.00
CA VAL A 114 -19.20 18.57 -10.66
C VAL A 114 -19.37 20.09 -10.73
N VAL A 115 -20.32 20.54 -11.56
CA VAL A 115 -20.66 21.96 -11.70
C VAL A 115 -22.13 22.15 -11.43
N GLY A 116 -22.48 22.58 -10.22
CA GLY A 116 -23.86 22.74 -9.76
C GLY A 116 -24.66 21.43 -9.85
N ASP A 117 -25.66 21.38 -10.76
CA ASP A 117 -26.49 20.19 -10.99
C ASP A 117 -26.00 19.31 -12.16
N ARG A 118 -24.75 19.44 -12.57
CA ARG A 118 -24.14 18.69 -13.68
C ARG A 118 -22.90 17.94 -13.24
N VAL A 119 -22.71 16.78 -13.86
CA VAL A 119 -21.46 16.00 -13.82
C VAL A 119 -20.84 16.07 -15.21
N LEU A 120 -19.62 16.54 -15.29
CA LEU A 120 -18.80 16.57 -16.47
C LEU A 120 -17.83 15.40 -16.40
N VAL A 121 -17.74 14.61 -17.45
CA VAL A 121 -16.86 13.44 -17.51
C VAL A 121 -15.96 13.59 -18.73
N ALA A 122 -14.66 13.69 -18.53
CA ALA A 122 -13.67 13.52 -19.58
C ALA A 122 -13.64 12.04 -19.99
N VAL A 123 -13.71 11.76 -21.26
CA VAL A 123 -13.77 10.39 -21.79
C VAL A 123 -12.78 10.26 -22.92
N ASP A 124 -11.77 9.43 -22.74
CA ASP A 124 -10.87 8.99 -23.79
C ASP A 124 -11.58 8.02 -24.74
N GLY A 125 -11.52 8.30 -26.02
CA GLY A 125 -12.05 7.48 -27.09
C GLY A 125 -10.96 7.02 -28.07
N THR A 126 -9.69 7.16 -27.70
CA THR A 126 -8.52 6.86 -28.55
C THR A 126 -8.42 5.37 -28.89
N ASP A 127 -8.86 4.48 -27.97
CA ASP A 127 -8.85 3.01 -28.14
C ASP A 127 -7.48 2.47 -28.65
N GLY A 128 -6.38 3.13 -28.18
CA GLY A 128 -4.99 2.80 -28.50
C GLY A 128 -4.48 3.29 -29.87
N ASP A 129 -5.21 4.14 -30.60
CA ASP A 129 -4.73 4.79 -31.83
C ASP A 129 -4.16 6.18 -31.52
N PHE A 130 -3.01 6.22 -30.84
CA PHE A 130 -2.34 7.46 -30.40
C PHE A 130 -1.96 8.40 -31.58
N ALA A 131 -1.98 7.92 -32.83
CA ALA A 131 -1.75 8.75 -34.00
C ALA A 131 -2.99 9.52 -34.46
N ASP A 132 -4.19 9.10 -34.07
CA ASP A 132 -5.48 9.77 -34.32
C ASP A 132 -6.31 9.83 -33.03
N PRO A 133 -5.80 10.49 -31.97
CA PRO A 133 -6.42 10.50 -30.65
C PRO A 133 -7.78 11.20 -30.69
N SER A 134 -8.70 10.74 -29.87
CA SER A 134 -10.05 11.28 -29.82
C SER A 134 -10.63 11.19 -28.40
N GLY A 135 -11.54 12.11 -28.10
CA GLY A 135 -12.25 12.10 -26.83
C GLY A 135 -13.34 13.15 -26.77
N ARG A 136 -14.02 13.16 -25.65
CA ARG A 136 -15.16 14.06 -25.43
C ARG A 136 -15.34 14.41 -23.95
N VAL A 137 -16.13 15.45 -23.69
CA VAL A 137 -16.70 15.70 -22.37
C VAL A 137 -18.19 15.39 -22.42
N ASP A 138 -18.61 14.38 -21.67
CA ASP A 138 -20.00 14.03 -21.49
C ASP A 138 -20.58 14.78 -20.28
N VAL A 139 -21.69 15.50 -20.50
CA VAL A 139 -22.37 16.29 -19.46
C VAL A 139 -23.63 15.55 -19.03
N TYR A 140 -23.68 15.12 -17.80
CA TYR A 140 -24.84 14.43 -17.23
C TYR A 140 -25.59 15.33 -16.26
N ASP A 141 -26.92 15.12 -16.17
CA ASP A 141 -27.72 15.67 -15.08
C ASP A 141 -27.49 14.84 -13.82
N LEU A 142 -27.02 15.48 -12.76
CA LEU A 142 -26.62 14.82 -11.50
C LEU A 142 -27.76 14.01 -10.86
N ALA A 143 -28.99 14.57 -10.86
CA ALA A 143 -30.12 13.92 -10.19
C ALA A 143 -30.69 12.73 -10.95
N THR A 144 -30.75 12.82 -12.29
CA THR A 144 -31.33 11.78 -13.15
C THR A 144 -30.30 10.83 -13.76
N ARG A 145 -29.01 11.24 -13.72
CA ARG A 145 -27.88 10.51 -14.33
C ARG A 145 -28.07 10.28 -15.83
N THR A 146 -28.74 11.22 -16.50
CA THR A 146 -28.98 11.14 -17.94
C THR A 146 -28.08 12.08 -18.69
N LEU A 147 -27.54 11.64 -19.83
CA LEU A 147 -26.75 12.48 -20.70
C LEU A 147 -27.57 13.67 -21.19
N VAL A 148 -27.02 14.87 -21.01
CA VAL A 148 -27.59 16.14 -21.46
C VAL A 148 -26.92 16.62 -22.73
N ARG A 149 -25.59 16.48 -22.80
CA ARG A 149 -24.76 16.88 -23.93
C ARG A 149 -23.46 16.08 -23.97
N SER A 150 -22.97 15.81 -25.15
CA SER A 150 -21.61 15.36 -25.40
C SER A 150 -20.87 16.44 -26.18
N ILE A 151 -19.64 16.77 -25.80
CA ILE A 151 -18.80 17.81 -26.39
C ILE A 151 -17.55 17.14 -26.91
N ASP A 152 -17.35 17.13 -28.24
CA ASP A 152 -16.12 16.65 -28.85
C ASP A 152 -14.96 17.58 -28.46
N VAL A 153 -13.89 17.07 -27.92
CA VAL A 153 -12.70 17.82 -27.50
C VAL A 153 -11.54 17.71 -28.48
N GLN A 154 -11.69 16.91 -29.55
CA GLN A 154 -10.75 16.82 -30.69
C GLN A 154 -9.36 16.26 -30.34
N GLY A 155 -9.26 15.41 -29.35
CA GLY A 155 -8.05 14.75 -28.88
C GLY A 155 -8.33 13.92 -27.63
N GLN A 156 -7.33 13.27 -27.11
CA GLN A 156 -7.38 12.47 -25.90
C GLN A 156 -7.41 13.41 -24.67
N PRO A 157 -8.52 13.49 -23.93
CA PRO A 157 -8.54 14.25 -22.70
C PRO A 157 -7.89 13.44 -21.58
N ASP A 158 -7.12 14.10 -20.73
CA ASP A 158 -6.63 13.58 -19.49
C ASP A 158 -7.44 14.13 -18.32
N SER A 159 -7.17 15.34 -17.85
CA SER A 159 -7.83 15.93 -16.68
C SER A 159 -8.85 17.01 -17.03
N ILE A 160 -9.75 17.29 -16.07
CA ILE A 160 -10.72 18.38 -16.13
C ILE A 160 -10.73 19.17 -14.83
N ALA A 161 -10.46 20.48 -14.91
CA ALA A 161 -10.52 21.42 -13.80
C ALA A 161 -11.68 22.40 -13.97
N THR A 162 -12.24 22.90 -12.88
CA THR A 162 -13.33 23.89 -12.90
C THR A 162 -12.95 25.15 -12.14
N SER A 163 -13.36 26.33 -12.69
CA SER A 163 -13.11 27.57 -11.98
C SER A 163 -13.98 27.69 -10.72
N PRO A 164 -13.44 28.24 -9.61
CA PRO A 164 -14.19 28.41 -8.35
C PRO A 164 -15.48 29.25 -8.48
N ASP A 165 -15.56 30.12 -9.49
CA ASP A 165 -16.75 30.93 -9.77
C ASP A 165 -17.79 30.22 -10.66
N GLY A 166 -17.50 28.96 -11.09
CA GLY A 166 -18.37 28.16 -11.93
C GLY A 166 -18.53 28.69 -13.37
N THR A 167 -17.58 29.48 -13.87
CA THR A 167 -17.63 30.06 -15.23
C THR A 167 -16.99 29.17 -16.26
N TYR A 168 -15.90 28.49 -15.91
CA TYR A 168 -15.09 27.70 -16.82
C TYR A 168 -14.94 26.25 -16.35
N ALA A 169 -14.91 25.32 -17.30
CA ALA A 169 -14.29 24.01 -17.17
C ALA A 169 -13.16 23.94 -18.19
N VAL A 170 -12.02 23.43 -17.78
CA VAL A 170 -10.80 23.38 -18.58
C VAL A 170 -10.36 21.94 -18.67
N VAL A 171 -10.10 21.46 -19.88
CA VAL A 171 -9.69 20.07 -20.16
C VAL A 171 -8.28 20.09 -20.69
N ALA A 172 -7.38 19.40 -20.06
CA ALA A 172 -6.09 19.06 -20.62
C ALA A 172 -6.30 18.02 -21.71
N ILE A 173 -5.74 18.25 -22.89
CA ILE A 173 -5.77 17.32 -24.01
C ILE A 173 -4.35 16.86 -24.23
N GLU A 174 -4.04 15.73 -23.68
CA GLU A 174 -2.69 15.18 -23.60
C GLU A 174 -2.21 14.73 -24.99
N ASN A 175 -3.00 13.90 -25.66
CA ASN A 175 -2.60 13.18 -26.87
C ASN A 175 -1.33 12.34 -26.60
N GLN A 176 -1.39 11.54 -25.58
CA GLN A 176 -0.34 10.70 -25.05
C GLN A 176 0.52 10.05 -26.12
N ARG A 177 1.84 10.03 -25.90
CA ARG A 177 2.78 9.30 -26.76
C ARG A 177 2.53 7.78 -26.73
N ASP A 178 2.85 7.10 -27.79
CA ASP A 178 2.88 5.65 -27.84
C ASP A 178 4.27 5.15 -27.41
N GLU A 179 4.34 4.57 -26.21
CA GLU A 179 5.59 4.05 -25.64
C GLU A 179 6.20 2.88 -26.44
N GLU A 180 5.41 2.20 -27.30
CA GLU A 180 5.88 1.08 -28.13
C GLU A 180 6.37 1.55 -29.50
N VAL A 181 6.21 2.82 -29.86
CA VAL A 181 6.64 3.40 -31.15
C VAL A 181 8.07 3.94 -31.06
N THR A 182 8.85 3.69 -32.08
CA THR A 182 10.19 4.27 -32.25
C THR A 182 10.14 5.38 -33.29
N PRO A 183 10.15 6.67 -32.90
CA PRO A 183 10.19 7.76 -33.85
C PRO A 183 11.46 7.76 -34.71
N ALA A 184 11.42 8.37 -35.87
CA ALA A 184 12.51 8.29 -36.86
C ALA A 184 13.82 8.91 -36.35
N GLY A 185 14.76 8.06 -35.94
CA GLY A 185 16.10 8.46 -35.48
C GLY A 185 16.23 8.61 -33.98
N GLN A 186 15.23 8.17 -33.24
CA GLN A 186 15.12 8.22 -31.79
C GLN A 186 15.01 6.80 -31.19
N GLU A 187 14.83 6.68 -29.88
CA GLU A 187 14.58 5.42 -29.18
C GLU A 187 13.08 5.12 -29.10
N GLU A 188 12.70 3.96 -28.60
CA GLU A 188 11.32 3.52 -28.41
C GLU A 188 10.68 4.33 -27.27
N GLY A 189 9.52 4.91 -27.50
CA GLY A 189 8.83 5.79 -26.55
C GLY A 189 9.30 7.24 -26.52
N ASP A 190 10.34 7.62 -27.35
CA ASP A 190 10.83 8.99 -27.37
C ASP A 190 9.82 9.97 -28.01
N LEU A 191 9.86 11.22 -27.56
CA LEU A 191 9.19 12.36 -28.17
C LEU A 191 10.08 13.04 -29.23
N PRO A 192 9.55 13.79 -30.25
CA PRO A 192 8.12 14.07 -30.41
C PRO A 192 7.36 12.98 -31.18
N GLN A 193 6.08 12.84 -30.84
CA GLN A 193 5.08 12.04 -31.53
C GLN A 193 3.85 12.92 -31.79
N ALA A 194 3.40 13.08 -33.01
CA ALA A 194 2.26 13.90 -33.32
C ALA A 194 0.95 13.10 -33.25
N PRO A 195 -0.16 13.74 -32.86
CA PRO A 195 -0.36 15.18 -32.72
C PRO A 195 -0.06 15.66 -31.26
N ALA A 196 0.58 16.83 -31.15
CA ALA A 196 0.80 17.45 -29.84
C ALA A 196 -0.52 17.83 -29.14
N GLY A 197 -0.48 17.79 -27.79
CA GLY A 197 -1.60 18.17 -26.94
C GLY A 197 -1.90 19.67 -26.95
N PHE A 198 -2.99 20.02 -26.24
CA PHE A 198 -3.50 21.40 -26.16
C PHE A 198 -4.48 21.51 -24.99
N VAL A 199 -5.02 22.73 -24.74
CA VAL A 199 -6.06 22.94 -23.71
C VAL A 199 -7.40 23.25 -24.38
N GLN A 200 -8.47 22.63 -23.89
CA GLN A 200 -9.84 22.92 -24.30
C GLN A 200 -10.58 23.65 -23.18
N VAL A 201 -10.88 24.94 -23.38
CA VAL A 201 -11.67 25.74 -22.42
C VAL A 201 -13.14 25.70 -22.78
N ILE A 202 -14.00 25.35 -21.81
CA ILE A 202 -15.46 25.30 -21.95
C ILE A 202 -16.06 26.39 -21.05
N GLU A 203 -16.84 27.32 -21.62
CA GLU A 203 -17.60 28.30 -20.84
C GLU A 203 -18.91 27.65 -20.38
N VAL A 204 -19.01 27.30 -19.09
CA VAL A 204 -20.12 26.49 -18.54
C VAL A 204 -21.26 27.31 -17.98
N THR A 205 -21.42 28.55 -18.45
CA THR A 205 -22.50 29.43 -18.01
C THR A 205 -23.84 29.17 -18.72
N GLY A 206 -24.90 29.09 -17.94
CA GLY A 206 -26.26 28.87 -18.48
C GLY A 206 -26.56 27.40 -18.80
N ALA A 207 -27.48 27.15 -19.72
CA ALA A 207 -27.86 25.79 -20.09
C ALA A 207 -26.75 25.11 -20.90
N PRO A 208 -26.46 23.82 -20.71
CA PRO A 208 -25.38 23.13 -21.41
C PRO A 208 -25.39 23.24 -22.92
N ALA A 209 -26.57 23.36 -23.54
CA ALA A 209 -26.71 23.56 -24.99
C ALA A 209 -26.12 24.89 -25.49
N ALA A 210 -25.93 25.87 -24.61
CA ALA A 210 -25.38 27.18 -24.94
C ALA A 210 -23.88 27.32 -24.63
N TRP A 211 -23.29 26.36 -24.00
CA TRP A 211 -21.84 26.38 -23.64
C TRP A 211 -21.00 26.47 -24.91
N THR A 212 -19.95 27.25 -24.84
CA THR A 212 -18.98 27.43 -25.92
C THR A 212 -17.65 26.81 -25.57
N THR A 213 -16.94 26.35 -26.60
CA THR A 213 -15.62 25.74 -26.46
C THR A 213 -14.58 26.57 -27.22
N THR A 214 -13.41 26.72 -26.65
CA THR A 214 -12.26 27.40 -27.26
C THR A 214 -11.00 26.56 -27.04
N ARG A 215 -10.35 26.24 -28.16
CA ARG A 215 -9.03 25.59 -28.09
C ARG A 215 -7.95 26.64 -27.83
N VAL A 216 -7.04 26.33 -26.92
CA VAL A 216 -5.82 27.08 -26.65
C VAL A 216 -4.64 26.19 -27.04
N ASP A 217 -3.95 26.58 -28.11
CA ASP A 217 -2.76 25.85 -28.56
C ASP A 217 -1.56 26.18 -27.67
N LEU A 218 -0.65 25.23 -27.51
CA LEU A 218 0.59 25.34 -26.73
C LEU A 218 1.80 25.40 -27.73
N PRO A 219 2.10 26.57 -28.30
CA PRO A 219 3.10 26.64 -29.36
C PRO A 219 4.52 26.51 -28.80
N ALA A 220 5.40 25.78 -29.46
CA ALA A 220 6.80 25.57 -29.07
C ALA A 220 7.58 26.85 -28.72
N ALA A 221 7.18 28.00 -29.26
CA ALA A 221 7.83 29.27 -28.95
C ALA A 221 7.56 29.78 -27.54
N GLU A 222 6.40 29.44 -26.97
CA GLU A 222 6.03 29.76 -25.59
C GLU A 222 6.60 28.72 -24.60
N LEU A 223 6.85 27.49 -25.02
CA LEU A 223 7.40 26.39 -24.26
C LEU A 223 8.94 26.32 -24.30
N ALA A 224 9.58 27.37 -24.77
CA ALA A 224 11.02 27.41 -24.95
C ALA A 224 11.78 27.21 -23.62
N GLY A 225 12.58 26.16 -23.54
CA GLY A 225 13.34 25.77 -22.32
C GLY A 225 12.82 24.50 -21.67
N MET A 226 11.68 24.01 -22.09
CA MET A 226 11.14 22.69 -21.73
C MET A 226 11.73 21.61 -22.64
N ASN A 227 11.56 20.35 -22.26
CA ASN A 227 11.91 19.22 -23.13
C ASN A 227 10.92 19.18 -24.30
N THR A 228 11.36 18.83 -25.48
CA THR A 228 10.55 18.61 -26.71
C THR A 228 9.37 19.58 -26.87
N PRO A 229 9.62 20.91 -26.93
CA PRO A 229 8.54 21.91 -26.86
C PRO A 229 7.61 21.92 -28.12
N GLU A 230 7.95 21.17 -29.18
CA GLU A 230 7.10 20.94 -30.33
C GLU A 230 6.00 19.93 -30.13
N ASP A 231 6.05 19.17 -29.02
CA ASP A 231 5.10 18.14 -28.65
C ASP A 231 4.75 18.30 -27.16
N ALA A 232 3.73 19.06 -26.89
CA ALA A 232 3.25 19.28 -25.54
C ALA A 232 2.33 18.13 -25.10
N GLU A 233 2.55 17.58 -23.93
CA GLU A 233 1.69 16.57 -23.31
C GLU A 233 1.09 17.14 -22.00
N PRO A 234 -0.09 17.81 -22.10
CA PRO A 234 -0.82 18.38 -20.97
C PRO A 234 -1.46 17.30 -20.09
N GLU A 235 -1.12 17.28 -18.82
CA GLU A 235 -1.61 16.32 -17.83
C GLU A 235 -2.67 16.96 -16.93
N TYR A 236 -2.24 17.57 -15.86
CA TYR A 236 -3.09 18.01 -14.77
C TYR A 236 -3.13 19.53 -14.65
N GLY A 237 -4.23 20.06 -14.09
CA GLY A 237 -4.31 21.50 -13.90
C GLY A 237 -5.31 21.93 -12.85
N ASP A 238 -5.12 23.19 -12.38
CA ASP A 238 -5.96 23.82 -11.38
C ASP A 238 -6.28 25.28 -11.74
N VAL A 239 -7.45 25.77 -11.30
CA VAL A 239 -7.92 27.14 -11.58
C VAL A 239 -8.02 27.93 -10.30
N ASN A 240 -7.32 29.07 -10.22
CA ASN A 240 -7.40 29.95 -9.07
C ASN A 240 -8.63 30.88 -9.09
N ALA A 241 -8.81 31.67 -8.02
CA ALA A 241 -9.92 32.61 -7.86
C ALA A 241 -9.92 33.78 -8.89
N ASP A 242 -8.80 34.05 -9.53
CA ASP A 242 -8.66 35.05 -10.60
C ASP A 242 -8.91 34.46 -12.00
N ASN A 243 -9.36 33.22 -12.10
CA ASN A 243 -9.55 32.46 -13.34
C ASN A 243 -8.25 32.28 -14.14
N GLN A 244 -7.14 32.05 -13.45
CA GLN A 244 -5.90 31.60 -14.07
C GLN A 244 -5.82 30.08 -13.91
N TYR A 245 -5.59 29.40 -15.01
CA TYR A 245 -5.38 27.96 -15.08
C TYR A 245 -3.90 27.66 -15.09
N VAL A 246 -3.39 26.90 -14.13
CA VAL A 246 -2.06 26.32 -14.17
C VAL A 246 -2.15 24.90 -14.69
N LEU A 247 -1.17 24.49 -15.49
CA LEU A 247 -1.13 23.22 -16.21
C LEU A 247 0.26 22.63 -16.10
N THR A 248 0.37 21.33 -15.85
CA THR A 248 1.60 20.53 -16.01
C THR A 248 1.74 20.02 -17.44
N LEU A 249 2.98 19.93 -17.87
CA LEU A 249 3.42 19.23 -19.05
C LEU A 249 4.49 18.26 -18.57
N GLN A 250 4.11 17.01 -18.25
CA GLN A 250 4.95 16.09 -17.47
C GLN A 250 6.24 15.75 -18.22
N GLU A 251 6.17 15.14 -19.39
CA GLU A 251 7.34 14.74 -20.20
C GLU A 251 8.13 15.94 -20.70
N ASN A 252 7.44 17.07 -20.89
CA ASN A 252 8.13 18.31 -21.23
C ASN A 252 8.85 18.93 -20.03
N ASN A 253 8.65 18.41 -18.82
CA ASN A 253 9.18 18.91 -17.56
C ASN A 253 8.88 20.42 -17.39
N GLY A 254 7.60 20.80 -17.48
CA GLY A 254 7.22 22.20 -17.51
C GLY A 254 5.84 22.52 -16.94
N LEU A 255 5.62 23.82 -16.71
CA LEU A 255 4.33 24.36 -16.30
C LEU A 255 3.93 25.53 -17.20
N VAL A 256 2.63 25.65 -17.43
CA VAL A 256 2.03 26.76 -18.18
C VAL A 256 0.91 27.40 -17.38
N VAL A 257 0.81 28.74 -17.39
CA VAL A 257 -0.29 29.48 -16.79
C VAL A 257 -1.08 30.20 -17.89
N ILE A 258 -2.39 29.98 -17.93
CA ILE A 258 -3.29 30.55 -18.93
C ILE A 258 -4.32 31.45 -18.21
N ASP A 259 -4.49 32.69 -18.67
CA ASP A 259 -5.58 33.56 -18.26
C ASP A 259 -6.87 33.17 -19.01
N LEU A 260 -7.82 32.57 -18.31
CA LEU A 260 -9.03 32.00 -18.93
C LEU A 260 -9.96 33.04 -19.59
N PRO A 261 -10.11 34.26 -19.07
CA PRO A 261 -10.86 35.31 -19.76
C PRO A 261 -10.28 35.70 -21.14
N SER A 262 -8.99 35.89 -21.26
CA SER A 262 -8.33 36.27 -22.50
C SER A 262 -7.92 35.07 -23.36
N LYS A 263 -7.72 33.91 -22.78
CA LYS A 263 -7.14 32.67 -23.37
C LYS A 263 -5.66 32.84 -23.76
N ASP A 264 -4.97 33.82 -23.13
CA ASP A 264 -3.55 34.05 -23.36
C ASP A 264 -2.68 33.25 -22.39
N ILE A 265 -1.57 32.69 -22.83
CA ILE A 265 -0.52 32.16 -21.98
C ILE A 265 0.17 33.35 -21.30
N VAL A 266 0.14 33.41 -19.97
CA VAL A 266 0.71 34.49 -19.18
C VAL A 266 2.05 34.13 -18.56
N SER A 267 2.32 32.85 -18.38
CA SER A 267 3.62 32.31 -17.92
C SER A 267 3.81 30.91 -18.46
N ALA A 268 5.05 30.55 -18.79
CA ALA A 268 5.46 29.19 -19.12
C ALA A 268 6.93 29.01 -18.74
N PHE A 269 7.26 27.94 -18.04
CA PHE A 269 8.62 27.70 -17.53
C PHE A 269 8.90 26.21 -17.35
N SER A 270 10.18 25.83 -17.47
CA SER A 270 10.61 24.47 -17.13
C SER A 270 10.59 24.26 -15.61
N ALA A 271 10.11 23.13 -15.14
CA ALA A 271 10.20 22.71 -13.75
C ALA A 271 11.66 22.47 -13.32
N GLY A 272 12.58 22.33 -14.29
CA GLY A 272 14.01 22.13 -14.06
C GLY A 272 14.34 20.80 -13.39
N ASN A 273 15.62 20.62 -13.07
CA ASN A 273 16.11 19.44 -12.35
C ASN A 273 16.11 19.69 -10.84
N ALA A 274 16.00 18.62 -10.07
CA ALA A 274 16.35 18.64 -8.65
C ALA A 274 17.46 17.65 -8.34
N ARG A 275 18.33 18.04 -7.40
CA ARG A 275 19.31 17.13 -6.82
C ARG A 275 18.72 16.54 -5.54
N VAL A 276 18.53 15.23 -5.51
CA VAL A 276 18.02 14.48 -4.37
C VAL A 276 19.12 13.58 -3.83
N PRO A 277 19.80 13.98 -2.74
CA PRO A 277 20.89 13.21 -2.18
C PRO A 277 20.38 12.12 -1.23
N GLY A 278 21.07 10.98 -1.22
CA GLY A 278 20.83 9.93 -0.25
C GLY A 278 19.52 9.20 -0.49
N VAL A 279 19.29 8.75 -1.70
CA VAL A 279 18.20 7.86 -2.10
C VAL A 279 18.71 6.44 -2.31
N ASP A 280 17.82 5.50 -2.30
CA ASP A 280 18.03 4.12 -2.74
C ASP A 280 17.57 4.02 -4.20
N ASP A 281 18.45 3.54 -5.12
CA ASP A 281 18.16 3.44 -6.54
C ASP A 281 18.26 2.01 -7.09
N ASP A 282 18.23 1.00 -6.22
CA ASP A 282 18.38 -0.41 -6.60
C ASP A 282 17.31 -1.27 -5.89
N ASN A 283 16.56 -2.08 -6.62
CA ASN A 283 15.56 -3.00 -6.08
C ASN A 283 16.20 -4.32 -5.67
N ASP A 284 17.13 -4.29 -4.75
CA ASP A 284 17.92 -5.45 -4.36
C ASP A 284 17.59 -6.02 -2.96
N GLY A 285 16.61 -5.47 -2.28
CA GLY A 285 16.16 -5.84 -0.94
C GLY A 285 17.08 -5.31 0.16
N VAL A 286 17.89 -4.29 -0.13
CA VAL A 286 18.80 -3.66 0.83
C VAL A 286 18.50 -2.17 0.91
N PHE A 287 18.20 -1.65 2.07
CA PHE A 287 18.06 -0.21 2.27
C PHE A 287 19.43 0.49 2.20
N ASP A 288 19.80 1.01 1.02
CA ASP A 288 21.06 1.73 0.78
C ASP A 288 20.83 3.17 0.27
N PHE A 289 20.53 4.09 1.16
CA PHE A 289 20.30 5.51 0.86
C PHE A 289 21.61 6.27 0.59
N SER A 290 22.42 5.81 -0.35
CA SER A 290 23.76 6.36 -0.61
C SER A 290 23.91 7.06 -1.96
N VAL A 291 22.90 7.03 -2.81
CA VAL A 291 22.95 7.58 -4.17
C VAL A 291 22.42 9.02 -4.21
N ASP A 292 23.06 9.86 -5.00
CA ASP A 292 22.61 11.23 -5.29
C ASP A 292 22.00 11.25 -6.71
N LEU A 293 20.73 11.58 -6.82
CA LEU A 293 20.06 11.80 -8.10
C LEU A 293 20.16 13.26 -8.53
N ASP A 294 20.17 13.51 -9.84
CA ASP A 294 20.03 14.84 -10.47
C ASP A 294 19.16 14.65 -11.72
N LEU A 295 17.86 14.77 -11.54
CA LEU A 295 16.85 14.40 -12.54
C LEU A 295 15.89 15.56 -12.82
N PRO A 296 15.25 15.59 -14.01
CA PRO A 296 14.07 16.42 -14.25
C PRO A 296 12.99 16.11 -13.19
N ARG A 297 12.19 17.13 -12.83
CA ARG A 297 11.08 16.93 -11.90
C ARG A 297 9.95 16.13 -12.54
N GLU A 298 9.64 16.45 -13.77
CA GLU A 298 8.51 15.88 -14.54
C GLU A 298 7.24 15.83 -13.66
N PRO A 299 6.65 17.00 -13.39
CA PRO A 299 5.51 17.09 -12.50
C PRO A 299 4.25 16.54 -13.15
N ASP A 300 3.54 15.66 -12.46
CA ASP A 300 2.21 15.21 -12.83
C ASP A 300 1.16 16.21 -12.32
N SER A 301 0.72 16.15 -11.09
CA SER A 301 -0.33 17.03 -10.59
C SER A 301 0.18 18.39 -10.10
N VAL A 302 -0.70 19.39 -10.15
CA VAL A 302 -0.42 20.78 -9.76
C VAL A 302 -1.62 21.42 -9.05
N GLN A 303 -1.33 22.27 -8.05
CA GLN A 303 -2.34 23.05 -7.31
C GLN A 303 -1.85 24.45 -7.03
N TRP A 304 -2.76 25.44 -7.07
CA TRP A 304 -2.52 26.76 -6.51
C TRP A 304 -2.49 26.68 -4.98
N VAL A 305 -1.38 27.11 -4.36
CA VAL A 305 -1.20 26.99 -2.90
C VAL A 305 -1.07 28.32 -2.17
N GLY A 306 -1.44 29.41 -2.83
CA GLY A 306 -1.40 30.79 -2.29
C GLY A 306 -1.37 31.80 -3.39
N ASP A 307 -1.18 33.10 -3.03
CA ASP A 307 -1.14 34.21 -3.97
C ASP A 307 0.09 34.08 -4.89
N GLY A 308 -0.10 33.56 -6.10
CA GLY A 308 0.93 33.43 -7.13
C GLY A 308 1.91 32.27 -6.91
N LEU A 309 1.63 31.34 -5.99
CA LEU A 309 2.41 30.12 -5.78
C LEU A 309 1.65 28.90 -6.24
N VAL A 310 2.37 27.96 -6.87
CA VAL A 310 1.86 26.65 -7.27
C VAL A 310 2.73 25.55 -6.68
N ALA A 311 2.12 24.43 -6.34
CA ALA A 311 2.81 23.23 -5.90
C ALA A 311 2.62 22.11 -6.90
N THR A 312 3.64 21.27 -7.08
CA THR A 312 3.61 20.10 -7.97
C THR A 312 4.04 18.85 -7.23
N ALA A 313 3.39 17.74 -7.51
CA ALA A 313 3.93 16.42 -7.24
C ALA A 313 4.83 16.00 -8.41
N ASN A 314 6.03 15.47 -8.14
CA ASN A 314 7.05 15.23 -9.16
C ASN A 314 7.22 13.72 -9.36
N GLU A 315 6.25 13.11 -9.97
CA GLU A 315 6.21 11.68 -10.20
C GLU A 315 7.32 11.24 -11.16
N GLY A 316 7.35 11.88 -12.33
CA GLY A 316 8.20 11.52 -13.45
C GLY A 316 7.61 10.41 -14.32
N ASP A 317 7.80 10.52 -15.63
CA ASP A 317 7.36 9.49 -16.55
C ASP A 317 8.46 9.11 -17.55
N TRP A 318 9.05 10.07 -18.22
CA TRP A 318 9.97 9.82 -19.34
C TRP A 318 11.45 9.84 -18.95
N LEU A 319 11.95 10.93 -18.37
CA LEU A 319 13.38 11.14 -18.08
C LEU A 319 13.68 11.39 -16.60
N GLY A 320 12.67 11.65 -15.80
CA GLY A 320 12.79 12.19 -14.47
C GLY A 320 11.98 11.46 -13.39
N GLY A 321 11.55 12.27 -12.42
CA GLY A 321 10.91 11.84 -11.20
C GLY A 321 11.83 12.06 -9.99
N THR A 322 11.56 13.13 -9.24
CA THR A 322 12.45 13.54 -8.14
C THR A 322 12.00 13.02 -6.77
N ARG A 323 11.03 12.11 -6.73
CA ARG A 323 10.54 11.40 -5.54
C ARG A 323 10.01 12.32 -4.44
N GLY A 324 9.58 13.53 -4.82
CA GLY A 324 9.13 14.54 -3.88
C GLY A 324 8.21 15.55 -4.56
N TRP A 325 7.99 16.67 -3.91
CA TRP A 325 7.10 17.71 -4.39
C TRP A 325 7.74 19.09 -4.22
N THR A 326 7.29 20.07 -5.04
CA THR A 326 7.95 21.36 -5.15
C THR A 326 6.93 22.50 -5.13
N VAL A 327 7.29 23.65 -4.56
CA VAL A 327 6.54 24.90 -4.64
C VAL A 327 7.29 25.89 -5.52
N PHE A 328 6.60 26.47 -6.50
CA PHE A 328 7.12 27.46 -7.45
C PHE A 328 6.41 28.80 -7.33
N ASP A 329 7.10 29.87 -7.70
CA ASP A 329 6.49 31.15 -8.08
C ASP A 329 5.95 31.02 -9.51
N ALA A 330 4.65 31.09 -9.67
CA ALA A 330 3.95 30.84 -10.95
C ALA A 330 4.29 31.86 -12.05
N ALA A 331 4.75 33.05 -11.68
CA ALA A 331 5.09 34.12 -12.64
C ALA A 331 6.53 34.02 -13.15
N THR A 332 7.45 33.51 -12.33
CA THR A 332 8.89 33.46 -12.65
C THR A 332 9.43 32.07 -12.92
N GLY A 333 8.76 31.03 -12.39
CA GLY A 333 9.25 29.65 -12.38
C GLY A 333 10.35 29.38 -11.35
N ASP A 334 10.62 30.34 -10.45
CA ASP A 334 11.62 30.16 -9.41
C ASP A 334 11.10 29.12 -8.37
N VAL A 335 11.95 28.14 -8.02
CA VAL A 335 11.68 27.21 -6.94
C VAL A 335 11.69 27.95 -5.61
N VAL A 336 10.57 27.94 -4.92
CA VAL A 336 10.40 28.57 -3.60
C VAL A 336 10.73 27.60 -2.48
N TRP A 337 10.31 26.34 -2.63
CA TRP A 337 10.58 25.26 -1.71
C TRP A 337 10.58 23.91 -2.45
N ASP A 338 11.33 22.94 -1.91
CA ASP A 338 11.45 21.61 -2.51
C ASP A 338 11.59 20.57 -1.37
N ALA A 339 10.84 19.50 -1.44
CA ALA A 339 10.86 18.44 -0.44
C ALA A 339 12.19 17.67 -0.40
N GLY A 340 12.91 17.62 -1.52
CA GLY A 340 14.08 16.79 -1.66
C GLY A 340 13.76 15.34 -1.27
N ARG A 341 14.68 14.69 -0.54
CA ARG A 341 14.47 13.31 -0.07
C ARG A 341 13.49 13.18 1.11
N SER A 342 13.03 14.29 1.71
CA SER A 342 12.24 14.21 2.95
C SER A 342 10.92 13.49 2.76
N PHE A 343 10.32 13.55 1.57
CA PHE A 343 9.09 12.85 1.25
C PHE A 343 9.30 11.32 1.21
N GLU A 344 10.34 10.84 0.55
CA GLU A 344 10.68 9.42 0.52
C GLU A 344 11.07 8.91 1.92
N GLN A 345 11.74 9.74 2.73
CA GLN A 345 12.08 9.37 4.11
C GLN A 345 10.85 9.21 5.01
N LEU A 346 9.69 9.81 4.68
CA LEU A 346 8.42 9.50 5.37
C LEU A 346 8.00 8.05 5.11
N ALA A 347 8.15 7.55 3.90
CA ALA A 347 7.89 6.14 3.60
C ALA A 347 8.79 5.22 4.42
N VAL A 348 10.08 5.53 4.52
CA VAL A 348 11.05 4.75 5.32
C VAL A 348 10.71 4.79 6.81
N GLU A 349 10.42 5.96 7.36
CA GLU A 349 10.04 6.16 8.76
C GLU A 349 8.84 5.29 9.15
N HIS A 350 7.85 5.18 8.24
CA HIS A 350 6.57 4.54 8.51
C HIS A 350 6.50 3.06 8.07
N GLY A 351 7.61 2.50 7.53
CA GLY A 351 7.65 1.13 7.01
C GLY A 351 6.87 0.95 5.71
N LEU A 352 6.73 2.03 4.95
CA LEU A 352 5.99 2.12 3.69
C LEU A 352 6.93 2.26 2.47
N PHE A 353 8.24 2.10 2.65
CA PHE A 353 9.19 2.17 1.54
C PHE A 353 9.13 0.90 0.70
N ASN A 354 8.83 1.06 -0.57
CA ASN A 354 8.72 -0.02 -1.54
C ASN A 354 10.05 -0.20 -2.30
N ASP A 355 10.88 -1.16 -1.85
CA ASP A 355 12.18 -1.46 -2.47
C ASP A 355 12.04 -1.92 -3.94
N ASP A 356 10.95 -2.60 -4.30
CA ASP A 356 10.71 -3.03 -5.69
C ASP A 356 10.52 -1.86 -6.68
N ARG A 357 10.33 -0.63 -6.15
CA ARG A 357 10.22 0.62 -6.91
C ARG A 357 11.47 1.49 -6.83
N ALA A 358 12.44 1.15 -5.98
CA ALA A 358 13.63 1.97 -5.76
C ALA A 358 14.48 2.16 -7.03
N ASP A 359 14.56 1.15 -7.92
CA ASP A 359 15.28 1.23 -9.21
C ASP A 359 14.48 1.93 -10.32
N ASN A 360 13.32 2.53 -9.99
CA ASN A 360 12.49 3.27 -10.91
C ASN A 360 12.28 4.71 -10.40
N LYS A 361 11.11 5.01 -9.89
CA LYS A 361 10.74 6.37 -9.44
C LYS A 361 10.51 6.45 -7.90
N GLY A 362 10.80 5.39 -7.17
CA GLY A 362 10.70 5.29 -5.71
C GLY A 362 9.27 5.40 -5.18
N THR A 363 8.99 6.41 -4.38
CA THR A 363 7.67 6.65 -3.75
C THR A 363 6.61 7.16 -4.72
N GLU A 364 7.00 7.65 -5.88
CA GLU A 364 6.12 8.18 -6.93
C GLU A 364 5.04 9.12 -6.36
N PRO A 365 5.39 10.38 -6.06
CA PRO A 365 4.41 11.37 -5.63
C PRO A 365 3.60 11.83 -6.86
N GLU A 366 2.33 11.49 -6.91
CA GLU A 366 1.44 11.70 -8.06
C GLU A 366 0.31 12.68 -7.71
N GLY A 367 -0.63 12.28 -6.88
CA GLY A 367 -1.77 13.12 -6.50
C GLY A 367 -1.38 14.29 -5.60
N LEU A 368 -1.92 15.49 -5.88
CA LEU A 368 -1.76 16.67 -5.04
C LEU A 368 -3.09 17.40 -4.89
N ALA A 369 -3.45 17.78 -3.66
CA ALA A 369 -4.60 18.64 -3.39
C ALA A 369 -4.27 19.71 -2.35
N PHE A 370 -4.93 20.86 -2.44
CA PHE A 370 -4.78 21.95 -1.50
C PHE A 370 -6.14 22.48 -1.05
N ALA A 371 -6.33 22.67 0.27
CA ALA A 371 -7.54 23.28 0.81
C ALA A 371 -7.33 23.82 2.23
N GLU A 372 -8.15 24.80 2.61
CA GLU A 372 -8.27 25.22 4.00
C GLU A 372 -9.30 24.31 4.71
N VAL A 373 -8.86 23.49 5.65
CA VAL A 373 -9.70 22.58 6.44
C VAL A 373 -9.57 22.96 7.91
N GLY A 374 -10.69 23.13 8.59
CA GLY A 374 -10.69 23.56 10.00
C GLY A 374 -10.03 24.95 10.25
N GLY A 375 -9.86 25.75 9.20
CA GLY A 375 -9.21 27.07 9.26
C GLY A 375 -7.67 27.03 9.12
N THR A 376 -7.10 25.88 8.76
CA THR A 376 -5.68 25.72 8.43
C THR A 376 -5.57 25.29 6.97
N PRO A 377 -4.72 25.97 6.16
CA PRO A 377 -4.42 25.53 4.80
C PRO A 377 -3.52 24.29 4.85
N TYR A 378 -3.92 23.24 4.14
CA TYR A 378 -3.16 22.00 4.02
C TYR A 378 -2.89 21.66 2.56
N ALA A 379 -1.70 21.13 2.30
CA ALA A 379 -1.40 20.34 1.10
C ALA A 379 -1.46 18.86 1.46
N PHE A 380 -2.08 18.09 0.59
CA PHE A 380 -2.16 16.63 0.63
C PHE A 380 -1.39 16.12 -0.56
N VAL A 381 -0.36 15.30 -0.33
CA VAL A 381 0.52 14.77 -1.38
C VAL A 381 0.46 13.25 -1.32
N GLY A 382 -0.04 12.63 -2.37
CA GLY A 382 -0.15 11.19 -2.52
C GLY A 382 1.18 10.57 -2.88
N SER A 383 1.45 9.40 -2.33
CA SER A 383 2.53 8.52 -2.76
C SER A 383 1.91 7.25 -3.31
N GLU A 384 1.87 7.14 -4.62
CA GLU A 384 1.20 6.05 -5.32
C GLU A 384 1.80 4.69 -4.94
N ARG A 385 3.12 4.56 -4.99
CA ARG A 385 3.80 3.27 -4.78
C ARG A 385 4.16 2.95 -3.33
N SER A 386 3.90 3.90 -2.41
CA SER A 386 4.06 3.68 -0.96
C SER A 386 2.75 3.76 -0.18
N ASN A 387 1.61 3.87 -0.87
CA ASN A 387 0.26 3.72 -0.35
C ASN A 387 -0.08 4.67 0.82
N PHE A 388 0.29 5.95 0.70
CA PHE A 388 -0.03 6.96 1.72
C PHE A 388 -0.28 8.34 1.13
N VAL A 389 -0.90 9.21 1.92
CA VAL A 389 -0.96 10.66 1.66
C VAL A 389 -0.25 11.39 2.79
N ALA A 390 0.74 12.20 2.44
CA ALA A 390 1.38 13.11 3.40
C ALA A 390 0.62 14.42 3.49
N VAL A 391 0.38 14.89 4.71
CA VAL A 391 -0.31 16.15 5.00
C VAL A 391 0.70 17.17 5.46
N TYR A 392 0.67 18.35 4.83
CA TYR A 392 1.54 19.48 5.20
C TYR A 392 0.70 20.70 5.58
N ASP A 393 1.05 21.32 6.71
CA ASP A 393 0.54 22.64 7.08
C ASP A 393 1.19 23.70 6.18
N MET A 394 0.36 24.40 5.42
CA MET A 394 0.71 25.41 4.43
C MET A 394 0.44 26.85 4.93
N THR A 395 0.37 27.06 6.25
CA THR A 395 0.20 28.40 6.82
C THR A 395 1.29 29.38 6.31
N ASP A 396 2.49 28.86 6.03
CA ASP A 396 3.53 29.52 5.26
C ASP A 396 3.88 28.66 4.05
N PRO A 397 3.32 28.89 2.87
CA PRO A 397 3.55 28.05 1.69
C PRO A 397 4.99 28.08 1.17
N THR A 398 5.82 29.01 1.68
CA THR A 398 7.27 29.04 1.39
C THR A 398 8.07 28.15 2.34
N GLN A 399 7.44 27.58 3.36
CA GLN A 399 8.03 26.68 4.34
C GLN A 399 7.00 25.64 4.81
N PRO A 400 6.52 24.77 3.92
CA PRO A 400 5.60 23.70 4.26
C PRO A 400 6.09 22.89 5.46
N ARG A 401 5.16 22.51 6.35
CA ARG A 401 5.50 21.73 7.54
C ARG A 401 4.75 20.41 7.52
N PHE A 402 5.49 19.33 7.51
CA PHE A 402 4.88 17.99 7.66
C PHE A 402 4.03 17.92 8.94
N SER A 403 2.85 17.35 8.81
CA SER A 403 1.87 17.21 9.88
C SER A 403 1.55 15.75 10.18
N GLN A 404 1.24 14.95 9.17
CA GLN A 404 0.73 13.59 9.35
C GLN A 404 0.88 12.76 8.07
N VAL A 405 0.99 11.43 8.22
CA VAL A 405 0.76 10.44 7.14
C VAL A 405 -0.62 9.83 7.30
N LEU A 406 -1.37 9.74 6.21
CA LEU A 406 -2.65 9.04 6.11
C LEU A 406 -2.45 7.75 5.30
N PRO A 407 -2.51 6.56 5.90
CA PRO A 407 -2.37 5.30 5.16
C PRO A 407 -3.60 5.03 4.29
N THR A 408 -3.39 4.49 3.10
CA THR A 408 -4.43 4.22 2.11
C THR A 408 -4.47 2.74 1.73
N THR A 409 -5.32 2.35 0.80
CA THR A 409 -5.13 1.16 -0.02
C THR A 409 -4.16 1.49 -1.15
N ASN A 410 -3.87 0.54 -2.02
CA ASN A 410 -2.79 0.63 -2.98
C ASN A 410 -3.08 1.65 -4.10
N GLY A 411 -2.10 2.47 -4.46
CA GLY A 411 -2.20 3.48 -5.51
C GLY A 411 -3.15 4.64 -5.15
N PRO A 412 -2.87 5.47 -4.13
CA PRO A 412 -3.65 6.68 -3.90
C PRO A 412 -3.34 7.74 -4.95
N GLU A 413 -4.32 8.11 -5.75
CA GLU A 413 -4.23 9.08 -6.84
C GLU A 413 -5.16 10.29 -6.59
N GLY A 414 -6.47 10.08 -6.59
CA GLY A 414 -7.46 11.14 -6.40
C GLY A 414 -7.57 11.64 -4.97
N LEU A 415 -7.18 12.89 -4.73
CA LEU A 415 -7.22 13.53 -3.43
C LEU A 415 -8.28 14.64 -3.41
N LEU A 416 -9.34 14.47 -2.62
CA LEU A 416 -10.50 15.37 -2.62
C LEU A 416 -10.78 15.92 -1.21
N PRO A 417 -10.24 17.10 -0.86
CA PRO A 417 -10.66 17.81 0.35
C PRO A 417 -12.11 18.31 0.23
N ILE A 418 -12.87 18.20 1.32
CA ILE A 418 -14.23 18.74 1.44
C ILE A 418 -14.28 19.68 2.66
N PRO A 419 -13.78 20.94 2.52
CA PRO A 419 -13.65 21.88 3.64
C PRO A 419 -14.93 22.15 4.41
N SER A 420 -16.07 22.18 3.72
CA SER A 420 -17.38 22.43 4.32
C SER A 420 -17.79 21.36 5.36
N ARG A 421 -17.07 20.25 5.44
CA ARG A 421 -17.34 19.12 6.32
C ARG A 421 -16.12 18.65 7.12
N ASP A 422 -14.99 19.34 7.00
CA ASP A 422 -13.67 18.97 7.55
C ASP A 422 -13.24 17.56 7.12
N LEU A 423 -13.57 17.17 5.87
CA LEU A 423 -13.25 15.85 5.33
C LEU A 423 -12.16 15.93 4.27
N VAL A 424 -11.47 14.79 4.11
CA VAL A 424 -10.64 14.46 2.94
C VAL A 424 -11.05 13.08 2.47
N VAL A 425 -11.31 12.94 1.18
CA VAL A 425 -11.60 11.68 0.50
C VAL A 425 -10.39 11.32 -0.34
N ILE A 426 -9.94 10.07 -0.25
CA ILE A 426 -8.78 9.57 -0.98
C ILE A 426 -9.24 8.38 -1.81
N SER A 427 -9.08 8.48 -3.12
CA SER A 427 -9.31 7.42 -4.08
C SER A 427 -8.03 6.64 -4.32
N SER A 428 -8.10 5.31 -4.31
CA SER A 428 -6.98 4.42 -4.58
C SER A 428 -7.34 3.49 -5.73
N GLU A 429 -6.51 3.49 -6.76
CA GLU A 429 -6.79 2.88 -8.07
C GLU A 429 -6.43 1.40 -8.15
N THR A 430 -5.38 0.95 -7.47
CA THR A 430 -4.87 -0.41 -7.68
C THR A 430 -5.85 -1.46 -7.16
N ASP A 431 -6.26 -2.36 -8.04
CA ASP A 431 -7.22 -3.45 -7.74
C ASP A 431 -6.62 -4.83 -8.03
N ASP A 432 -6.28 -5.58 -7.00
CA ASP A 432 -5.82 -6.97 -7.14
C ASP A 432 -6.73 -7.95 -6.41
N SER A 433 -7.68 -8.51 -7.16
CA SER A 433 -8.60 -9.52 -6.61
C SER A 433 -7.91 -10.85 -6.28
N ALA A 434 -6.68 -11.10 -6.76
CA ALA A 434 -5.91 -12.30 -6.47
C ALA A 434 -5.15 -12.17 -5.14
N ALA A 435 -4.57 -11.01 -4.88
CA ALA A 435 -3.97 -10.65 -3.59
C ALA A 435 -5.04 -10.20 -2.56
N LEU A 436 -6.28 -9.95 -3.03
CA LEU A 436 -7.43 -9.52 -2.24
C LEU A 436 -7.40 -8.06 -1.77
N VAL A 437 -6.38 -7.27 -2.06
CA VAL A 437 -6.41 -5.82 -1.88
C VAL A 437 -7.14 -5.21 -3.07
N ARG A 438 -8.19 -4.48 -2.80
CA ARG A 438 -9.08 -3.95 -3.83
C ARG A 438 -9.11 -2.42 -3.79
N ALA A 439 -9.26 -1.82 -4.96
CA ALA A 439 -9.44 -0.39 -5.10
C ALA A 439 -10.54 0.14 -4.16
N SER A 440 -10.28 1.28 -3.54
CA SER A 440 -11.17 1.79 -2.51
C SER A 440 -11.17 3.32 -2.40
N ILE A 441 -12.19 3.83 -1.72
CA ILE A 441 -12.27 5.24 -1.33
C ILE A 441 -12.19 5.32 0.20
N ALA A 442 -11.11 5.96 0.70
CA ALA A 442 -10.94 6.24 2.12
C ALA A 442 -11.53 7.62 2.48
N VAL A 443 -12.15 7.73 3.64
CA VAL A 443 -12.72 8.98 4.15
C VAL A 443 -12.04 9.33 5.47
N TYR A 444 -11.41 10.49 5.53
CA TYR A 444 -10.78 11.05 6.72
C TYR A 444 -11.49 12.31 7.18
N GLN A 445 -11.46 12.58 8.47
CA GLN A 445 -12.01 13.79 9.06
C GLN A 445 -11.04 14.45 10.03
N LEU A 446 -10.88 15.76 9.92
CA LEU A 446 -10.13 16.55 10.89
C LEU A 446 -10.87 16.57 12.22
N GLY A 447 -10.19 16.29 13.31
CA GLY A 447 -10.78 16.22 14.64
C GLY A 447 -9.74 16.23 15.76
N ALA A 448 -10.22 16.37 17.01
CA ALA A 448 -9.33 16.42 18.16
C ALA A 448 -8.79 15.03 18.53
N GLY A 449 -7.53 14.96 18.91
CA GLY A 449 -6.84 13.77 19.40
C GLY A 449 -5.68 13.33 18.52
N ALA A 450 -4.91 12.36 18.98
CA ALA A 450 -3.85 11.73 18.19
C ALA A 450 -4.44 10.78 17.13
N PRO A 451 -3.83 10.66 15.95
CA PRO A 451 -4.25 9.71 14.92
C PRO A 451 -3.98 8.27 15.38
N ALA A 452 -4.70 7.31 14.79
CA ALA A 452 -4.48 5.89 15.06
C ALA A 452 -3.25 5.32 14.34
N PHE A 453 -2.83 5.94 13.26
CA PHE A 453 -1.62 5.62 12.51
C PHE A 453 -0.65 6.83 12.56
N PRO A 454 0.67 6.59 12.70
CA PRO A 454 1.32 5.29 12.82
C PRO A 454 1.24 4.70 14.25
N SER A 455 1.27 3.36 14.37
CA SER A 455 1.45 2.69 15.65
C SER A 455 2.91 2.37 15.97
N ILE A 456 3.76 2.39 14.93
CA ILE A 456 5.19 2.13 14.97
C ILE A 456 5.90 2.94 13.88
N VAL A 457 7.07 3.48 14.20
CA VAL A 457 7.94 4.25 13.30
C VAL A 457 9.39 3.85 13.51
N SER A 458 10.30 4.30 12.65
CA SER A 458 11.74 4.12 12.86
C SER A 458 12.44 5.42 13.26
N ASP A 459 13.48 5.29 14.09
CA ASP A 459 14.37 6.39 14.46
C ASP A 459 15.26 6.80 13.28
N ALA A 460 15.72 8.05 13.29
CA ALA A 460 16.59 8.59 12.27
C ALA A 460 18.03 8.77 12.78
N ALA A 461 18.99 8.52 11.90
CA ALA A 461 20.37 8.91 12.09
C ALA A 461 20.53 10.45 12.09
N ALA A 462 21.70 10.94 12.49
CA ALA A 462 21.97 12.39 12.61
C ALA A 462 21.89 13.16 11.27
N ASP A 463 21.92 12.48 10.13
CA ASP A 463 21.75 13.05 8.79
C ASP A 463 20.30 13.00 8.30
N GLY A 464 19.38 12.50 9.12
CA GLY A 464 17.97 12.37 8.81
C GLY A 464 17.61 11.10 8.02
N THR A 465 18.52 10.13 7.88
CA THR A 465 18.21 8.82 7.28
C THR A 465 17.58 7.92 8.32
N HIS A 466 16.37 7.43 8.04
CA HIS A 466 15.65 6.52 8.92
C HIS A 466 16.16 5.07 8.81
N VAL A 467 15.94 4.29 9.87
CA VAL A 467 16.18 2.84 9.80
C VAL A 467 15.12 2.22 8.90
N GLY A 468 15.55 1.65 7.76
CA GLY A 468 14.62 0.94 6.86
C GLY A 468 14.06 -0.31 7.51
N TRP A 469 12.73 -0.51 7.39
CA TRP A 469 11.99 -1.63 7.99
C TRP A 469 10.68 -1.90 7.28
N GLY A 470 10.11 -3.06 7.54
CA GLY A 470 8.82 -3.55 7.07
C GLY A 470 8.73 -5.05 7.31
N ALA A 471 7.67 -5.68 6.83
CA ALA A 471 7.47 -7.13 6.85
C ALA A 471 7.72 -7.75 8.24
N LEU A 472 7.11 -7.20 9.29
CA LEU A 472 7.32 -7.65 10.67
C LEU A 472 6.51 -8.93 10.96
N GLY A 473 7.13 -10.10 10.70
CA GLY A 473 6.51 -11.42 10.91
C GLY A 473 6.59 -11.96 12.35
N ALA A 474 7.40 -11.39 13.23
CA ALA A 474 7.64 -11.97 14.56
C ALA A 474 7.89 -10.94 15.65
N LEU A 475 7.52 -11.26 16.89
CA LEU A 475 7.78 -10.46 18.09
C LEU A 475 8.37 -11.29 19.25
N SER A 476 9.23 -10.65 20.04
CA SER A 476 9.72 -11.18 21.31
C SER A 476 9.93 -10.08 22.35
N ALA A 477 9.66 -10.36 23.61
CA ALA A 477 10.06 -9.47 24.70
C ALA A 477 11.58 -9.29 24.73
N ASP A 478 12.08 -8.10 25.12
CA ASP A 478 13.46 -7.92 25.54
C ASP A 478 13.59 -8.26 27.03
N PRO A 479 14.17 -9.43 27.39
CA PRO A 479 14.19 -9.86 28.79
C PRO A 479 15.05 -8.96 29.69
N GLY A 480 15.91 -8.12 29.08
CA GLY A 480 16.76 -7.17 29.80
C GLY A 480 16.15 -5.78 29.97
N ASN A 481 15.05 -5.47 29.28
CA ASN A 481 14.48 -4.11 29.23
C ASN A 481 12.96 -4.13 29.04
N PRO A 482 12.17 -3.88 30.10
CA PRO A 482 10.72 -4.02 30.05
C PRO A 482 9.99 -3.13 29.02
N GLY A 483 10.55 -1.96 28.68
CA GLY A 483 9.97 -1.04 27.70
C GLY A 483 10.35 -1.38 26.25
N HIS A 484 10.93 -2.55 25.98
CA HIS A 484 11.38 -2.87 24.64
C HIS A 484 10.96 -4.27 24.19
N LEU A 485 10.76 -4.38 22.87
CA LEU A 485 10.57 -5.63 22.16
C LEU A 485 11.68 -5.84 21.12
N TRP A 486 11.75 -7.06 20.62
CA TRP A 486 12.45 -7.43 19.40
C TRP A 486 11.43 -7.88 18.37
N ALA A 487 11.56 -7.40 17.14
CA ALA A 487 10.78 -7.85 16.00
C ALA A 487 11.72 -8.42 14.93
N ALA A 488 11.22 -9.25 14.03
CA ALA A 488 12.00 -9.72 12.89
C ALA A 488 11.22 -9.55 11.60
N SER A 489 11.94 -9.26 10.48
CA SER A 489 11.35 -9.31 9.14
C SER A 489 11.31 -10.73 8.61
N ASP A 490 10.29 -11.01 7.81
CA ASP A 490 10.22 -12.22 6.98
C ASP A 490 11.16 -12.17 5.76
N ALA A 491 10.79 -12.78 4.65
CA ALA A 491 11.61 -12.93 3.44
C ALA A 491 11.68 -11.68 2.55
N ALA A 492 11.11 -10.53 2.93
CA ALA A 492 11.01 -9.36 2.06
C ALA A 492 12.38 -8.78 1.65
N TYR A 493 13.43 -8.98 2.46
CA TYR A 493 14.73 -8.33 2.25
C TYR A 493 15.85 -9.31 1.94
N ALA A 494 16.92 -8.77 1.34
CA ALA A 494 18.12 -9.55 0.98
C ALA A 494 18.89 -10.11 2.18
N THR A 495 18.66 -9.60 3.38
CA THR A 495 19.27 -10.04 4.64
C THR A 495 18.20 -10.28 5.70
N GLY A 496 18.36 -11.31 6.53
CA GLY A 496 17.50 -11.50 7.71
C GLY A 496 17.76 -10.40 8.73
N ARG A 497 16.70 -9.69 9.15
CA ARG A 497 16.78 -8.49 9.99
C ARG A 497 16.00 -8.66 11.29
N ILE A 498 16.60 -8.20 12.39
CA ILE A 498 15.98 -8.19 13.72
C ILE A 498 16.03 -6.76 14.25
N TYR A 499 14.89 -6.23 14.62
CA TYR A 499 14.71 -4.84 15.05
C TYR A 499 14.51 -4.76 16.55
N ARG A 500 15.07 -3.74 17.18
CA ARG A 500 14.77 -3.38 18.56
C ARG A 500 13.75 -2.24 18.58
N VAL A 501 12.66 -2.43 19.29
CA VAL A 501 11.51 -1.54 19.33
C VAL A 501 11.32 -1.00 20.75
N ASP A 502 11.33 0.31 20.93
CA ASP A 502 10.90 0.99 22.14
C ASP A 502 9.37 1.11 22.15
N VAL A 503 8.72 0.41 23.07
CA VAL A 503 7.26 0.43 23.21
C VAL A 503 6.76 1.32 24.35
N ASP A 504 7.65 2.00 25.06
CA ASP A 504 7.30 3.08 25.99
C ASP A 504 6.97 4.38 25.24
N ALA A 505 7.45 4.51 23.98
CA ALA A 505 7.10 5.59 23.08
C ALA A 505 5.73 5.36 22.42
N GLU A 506 5.05 6.45 22.02
CA GLU A 506 3.79 6.44 21.26
C GLU A 506 3.86 7.49 20.14
N PRO A 507 3.96 7.05 18.85
CA PRO A 507 4.07 5.65 18.37
C PRO A 507 5.32 4.96 18.89
N ALA A 508 5.34 3.60 18.86
CA ALA A 508 6.52 2.82 19.18
C ALA A 508 7.66 3.10 18.19
N VAL A 509 8.93 2.98 18.63
CA VAL A 509 10.08 3.39 17.82
C VAL A 509 11.07 2.24 17.59
N ILE A 510 11.34 1.94 16.33
CA ILE A 510 12.44 1.06 15.92
C ILE A 510 13.74 1.85 16.06
N GLU A 511 14.54 1.51 17.07
CA GLU A 511 15.80 2.20 17.38
C GLU A 511 17.02 1.60 16.67
N LYS A 512 16.93 0.33 16.26
CA LYS A 512 18.09 -0.44 15.85
C LYS A 512 17.73 -1.65 15.02
N VAL A 513 18.60 -1.97 14.07
CA VAL A 513 18.61 -3.23 13.32
C VAL A 513 19.81 -4.09 13.69
N VAL A 514 19.63 -5.41 13.72
CA VAL A 514 20.66 -6.43 13.83
C VAL A 514 20.51 -7.38 12.64
N GLU A 515 21.46 -7.36 11.72
CA GLU A 515 21.49 -8.28 10.59
C GLU A 515 22.00 -9.64 11.01
N VAL A 516 21.33 -10.69 10.52
CA VAL A 516 21.73 -12.07 10.79
C VAL A 516 22.87 -12.47 9.86
N SER A 517 23.94 -13.01 10.43
CA SER A 517 25.10 -13.47 9.65
C SER A 517 25.47 -14.92 9.95
N ASP A 518 25.83 -15.68 8.92
CA ASP A 518 26.29 -17.06 9.01
C ASP A 518 27.61 -17.22 8.28
N GLY A 519 28.65 -17.63 9.01
CA GLY A 519 30.01 -17.79 8.47
C GLY A 519 30.62 -16.52 7.87
N GLY A 520 30.09 -15.35 8.16
CA GLY A 520 30.51 -14.03 7.64
C GLY A 520 29.76 -13.58 6.38
N ALA A 521 28.74 -14.31 5.95
CA ALA A 521 27.76 -13.87 4.97
C ALA A 521 26.47 -13.42 5.69
N THR A 522 25.72 -12.51 5.08
CA THR A 522 24.39 -12.08 5.50
C THR A 522 23.36 -12.70 4.55
N PRO A 523 22.83 -13.90 4.85
CA PRO A 523 21.88 -14.56 3.96
C PRO A 523 20.51 -13.90 4.01
N ALA A 524 19.79 -13.94 2.90
CA ALA A 524 18.34 -13.79 2.92
C ALA A 524 17.73 -14.92 3.76
N LEU A 525 16.96 -14.58 4.75
CA LEU A 525 16.31 -15.50 5.66
C LEU A 525 14.82 -15.14 5.76
N ASP A 526 14.03 -16.16 5.69
CA ASP A 526 12.61 -16.14 5.94
C ASP A 526 12.41 -16.37 7.44
N ILE A 527 12.43 -15.27 8.23
CA ILE A 527 12.39 -15.35 9.70
C ILE A 527 10.96 -15.21 10.18
N GLU A 528 10.33 -16.32 10.45
CA GLU A 528 8.95 -16.43 10.89
C GLU A 528 8.78 -16.46 12.42
N GLY A 529 9.86 -16.40 13.17
CA GLY A 529 9.80 -16.37 14.61
C GLY A 529 11.10 -15.91 15.24
N VAL A 530 11.00 -15.12 16.31
CA VAL A 530 12.13 -14.63 17.10
C VAL A 530 11.88 -14.84 18.59
N SER A 531 12.87 -15.32 19.33
CA SER A 531 12.85 -15.39 20.78
C SER A 531 14.17 -14.90 21.36
N ALA A 532 14.15 -13.74 22.00
CA ALA A 532 15.32 -13.15 22.65
C ALA A 532 15.69 -13.92 23.93
N ARG A 533 17.01 -14.05 24.17
CA ARG A 533 17.54 -14.86 25.28
C ARG A 533 18.07 -13.96 26.39
N GLU A 534 17.89 -14.37 27.65
CA GLU A 534 18.42 -13.65 28.81
C GLU A 534 19.96 -13.46 28.79
N ASP A 535 20.69 -14.41 28.21
CA ASP A 535 22.15 -14.33 28.09
C ASP A 535 22.62 -13.59 26.82
N GLY A 536 21.68 -13.02 26.07
CA GLY A 536 21.86 -12.30 24.80
C GLY A 536 21.79 -13.23 23.59
N GLY A 537 21.47 -12.65 22.43
CA GLY A 537 21.22 -13.36 21.18
C GLY A 537 19.79 -13.86 21.07
N PHE A 538 19.53 -14.67 20.05
CA PHE A 538 18.19 -15.05 19.64
C PHE A 538 18.09 -16.52 19.26
N TRP A 539 16.91 -17.10 19.46
CA TRP A 539 16.44 -18.24 18.70
C TRP A 539 15.57 -17.71 17.57
N LEU A 540 15.76 -18.22 16.35
CA LEU A 540 15.01 -17.85 15.16
C LEU A 540 14.36 -19.10 14.56
N ALA A 541 13.06 -19.03 14.27
CA ALA A 541 12.41 -19.97 13.36
C ALA A 541 12.63 -19.46 11.93
N VAL A 542 13.17 -20.28 11.07
CA VAL A 542 13.42 -19.93 9.67
C VAL A 542 12.65 -20.89 8.79
N GLU A 543 11.73 -20.37 8.00
CA GLU A 543 11.08 -21.12 6.96
C GLU A 543 12.06 -21.34 5.78
N GLY A 544 11.81 -22.29 4.99
CA GLY A 544 12.60 -22.56 3.80
C GLY A 544 11.72 -23.11 2.69
N ALA A 545 12.08 -22.85 1.46
CA ALA A 545 11.37 -23.31 0.27
C ALA A 545 11.15 -24.83 0.19
N THR A 546 11.81 -25.61 1.05
CA THR A 546 11.65 -27.07 1.15
C THR A 546 11.63 -27.49 2.60
N GLY A 547 11.08 -28.65 2.91
CA GLY A 547 11.07 -29.18 4.27
C GLY A 547 12.43 -29.17 4.98
N ALA A 548 13.52 -29.46 4.26
CA ALA A 548 14.89 -29.45 4.79
C ALA A 548 15.44 -28.03 5.00
N GLY A 549 14.85 -27.01 4.37
CA GLY A 549 15.18 -25.60 4.57
C GLY A 549 14.66 -25.05 5.89
N ASN A 550 13.60 -25.64 6.42
CA ASN A 550 13.02 -25.30 7.71
C ASN A 550 13.97 -25.69 8.85
N ARG A 551 14.40 -24.71 9.64
CA ARG A 551 15.40 -24.91 10.69
C ARG A 551 15.28 -23.87 11.79
N VAL A 552 15.76 -24.19 12.96
CA VAL A 552 15.89 -23.23 14.07
C VAL A 552 17.36 -22.80 14.15
N LEU A 553 17.57 -21.48 14.17
CA LEU A 553 18.90 -20.91 14.34
C LEU A 553 19.03 -20.35 15.76
N ARG A 554 20.24 -20.46 16.32
CA ARG A 554 20.63 -19.73 17.51
C ARG A 554 21.72 -18.74 17.13
N THR A 555 21.53 -17.47 17.48
CA THR A 555 22.53 -16.42 17.26
C THR A 555 23.15 -15.93 18.55
N ASP A 556 24.25 -15.19 18.44
CA ASP A 556 24.74 -14.32 19.50
C ASP A 556 24.03 -12.94 19.44
N SER A 557 24.32 -12.04 20.39
CA SER A 557 23.72 -10.70 20.48
C SER A 557 24.06 -9.75 19.30
N ARG A 558 24.90 -10.20 18.38
CA ARG A 558 25.27 -9.48 17.15
C ARG A 558 24.65 -10.10 15.91
N GLY A 559 23.70 -10.99 16.07
CA GLY A 559 23.07 -11.69 14.95
C GLY A 559 23.91 -12.81 14.33
N ARG A 560 25.10 -13.17 14.87
CA ARG A 560 25.93 -14.24 14.28
C ARG A 560 25.37 -15.60 14.65
N VAL A 561 25.11 -16.45 13.67
CA VAL A 561 24.67 -17.83 13.87
C VAL A 561 25.77 -18.62 14.58
N VAL A 562 25.41 -19.17 15.73
CA VAL A 562 26.30 -20.01 16.56
C VAL A 562 25.87 -21.47 16.61
N GLN A 563 24.62 -21.75 16.25
CA GLN A 563 24.10 -23.11 16.18
C GLN A 563 22.94 -23.19 15.19
N THR A 564 22.88 -24.27 14.42
CA THR A 564 21.74 -24.64 13.58
C THR A 564 21.11 -25.93 14.11
N VAL A 565 19.82 -25.92 14.38
CA VAL A 565 19.06 -27.09 14.82
C VAL A 565 18.11 -27.50 13.69
N PRO A 566 18.38 -28.61 12.99
CA PRO A 566 17.52 -29.09 11.93
C PRO A 566 16.24 -29.69 12.51
N LEU A 567 15.14 -29.61 11.77
CA LEU A 567 13.95 -30.39 12.06
C LEU A 567 14.17 -31.87 11.69
N PRO A 568 13.54 -32.82 12.42
CA PRO A 568 13.69 -34.23 12.10
C PRO A 568 12.93 -34.63 10.84
N ALA A 569 13.39 -35.69 10.15
CA ALA A 569 12.80 -36.22 8.90
C ALA A 569 11.29 -36.45 8.97
N LEU A 570 10.78 -36.84 10.15
CA LEU A 570 9.32 -37.03 10.37
C LEU A 570 8.51 -35.72 10.16
N VAL A 571 9.18 -34.57 10.11
CA VAL A 571 8.60 -33.26 9.79
C VAL A 571 9.03 -32.84 8.38
N THR A 572 10.32 -32.78 8.11
CA THR A 572 10.88 -32.27 6.84
C THR A 572 10.42 -33.06 5.60
N ASP A 573 10.15 -34.35 5.72
CA ASP A 573 9.62 -35.18 4.64
C ASP A 573 8.15 -34.85 4.31
N HIS A 574 7.46 -34.19 5.20
CA HIS A 574 6.01 -33.92 5.14
C HIS A 574 5.63 -32.45 5.07
N VAL A 575 6.52 -31.52 5.44
CA VAL A 575 6.35 -30.08 5.20
C VAL A 575 6.30 -29.86 3.68
N ARG A 576 5.46 -28.94 3.26
CA ARG A 576 5.39 -28.47 1.88
C ARG A 576 5.65 -26.97 1.90
N GLN A 577 4.85 -26.19 1.25
CA GLN A 577 4.76 -24.76 1.44
C GLN A 577 4.17 -24.49 2.82
N TRP A 578 4.50 -23.39 3.48
CA TRP A 578 4.01 -22.99 4.80
C TRP A 578 4.54 -23.91 5.94
N GLY A 579 5.78 -23.69 6.31
CA GLY A 579 6.56 -24.51 7.25
C GLY A 579 6.58 -23.98 8.67
N LEU A 580 7.81 -23.62 9.12
CA LEU A 580 7.99 -23.03 10.45
C LEU A 580 7.48 -21.61 10.48
N GLU A 581 6.74 -21.31 11.55
CA GLU A 581 6.30 -19.96 11.90
C GLU A 581 6.97 -19.51 13.21
N GLY A 582 6.25 -19.36 14.28
CA GLY A 582 6.73 -18.82 15.54
C GLY A 582 7.77 -19.67 16.28
N VAL A 583 8.53 -18.98 17.15
CA VAL A 583 9.42 -19.59 18.13
C VAL A 583 9.37 -18.89 19.47
N THR A 584 9.28 -19.64 20.56
CA THR A 584 9.38 -19.12 21.92
C THR A 584 10.21 -20.04 22.79
N THR A 585 10.67 -19.55 23.96
CA THR A 585 11.48 -20.32 24.89
C THR A 585 10.88 -20.35 26.30
N THR A 586 11.05 -21.47 26.99
CA THR A 586 10.77 -21.59 28.43
C THR A 586 12.00 -22.09 29.14
N GLY A 587 12.15 -21.68 30.41
CA GLY A 587 13.34 -22.01 31.19
C GLY A 587 14.60 -21.30 30.69
N THR A 588 15.69 -21.45 31.41
CA THR A 588 16.97 -20.82 31.08
C THR A 588 18.14 -21.74 31.33
N GLY A 589 19.28 -21.51 30.67
CA GLY A 589 20.51 -22.28 30.86
C GLY A 589 20.34 -23.76 30.54
N SER A 590 20.52 -24.65 31.56
CA SER A 590 20.40 -26.10 31.36
C SER A 590 18.94 -26.60 31.30
N SER A 591 17.97 -25.77 31.63
CA SER A 591 16.54 -26.07 31.53
C SER A 591 15.86 -25.37 30.34
N GLU A 592 16.64 -24.78 29.47
CA GLU A 592 16.14 -24.07 28.27
C GLU A 592 15.46 -25.04 27.31
N VAL A 593 14.23 -24.71 26.93
CA VAL A 593 13.42 -25.47 25.97
C VAL A 593 12.93 -24.50 24.90
N VAL A 594 13.09 -24.87 23.65
CA VAL A 594 12.60 -24.11 22.50
C VAL A 594 11.30 -24.74 22.01
N HIS A 595 10.27 -23.94 21.89
CA HIS A 595 9.00 -24.31 21.28
C HIS A 595 8.87 -23.65 19.91
N VAL A 596 8.42 -24.41 18.91
CA VAL A 596 8.16 -23.94 17.55
C VAL A 596 6.79 -24.39 17.08
N VAL A 597 6.23 -23.70 16.12
CA VAL A 597 4.96 -24.10 15.50
C VAL A 597 5.12 -24.18 13.98
N LEU A 598 4.34 -25.06 13.34
CA LEU A 598 4.22 -25.10 11.89
C LEU A 598 2.91 -24.44 11.47
N GLN A 599 2.91 -23.66 10.42
CA GLN A 599 1.73 -22.93 9.91
C GLN A 599 0.60 -23.88 9.57
N ARG A 600 0.92 -24.91 8.78
CA ARG A 600 -0.07 -25.80 8.18
C ARG A 600 0.13 -27.25 8.59
N PRO A 601 -0.89 -28.12 8.37
CA PRO A 601 -0.74 -29.55 8.54
C PRO A 601 0.43 -30.12 7.77
N LEU A 602 1.04 -31.17 8.28
CA LEU A 602 1.97 -32.01 7.52
C LEU A 602 1.20 -32.84 6.49
N TRP A 603 1.80 -33.07 5.35
CA TRP A 603 1.14 -33.69 4.18
C TRP A 603 1.75 -35.02 3.80
N THR A 604 0.92 -35.96 3.37
CA THR A 604 1.34 -37.21 2.77
C THR A 604 0.63 -37.40 1.43
N SER A 605 1.20 -38.27 0.57
CA SER A 605 0.58 -38.58 -0.71
C SER A 605 -0.20 -39.90 -0.60
N THR A 606 -1.48 -39.86 -0.93
CA THR A 606 -2.33 -41.04 -1.04
C THR A 606 -2.91 -41.09 -2.44
N SER A 607 -2.53 -42.11 -3.21
CA SER A 607 -2.97 -42.29 -4.61
C SER A 607 -2.70 -41.05 -5.51
N GLY A 608 -1.61 -40.31 -5.23
CA GLY A 608 -1.22 -39.14 -6.00
C GLY A 608 -1.84 -37.82 -5.51
N ALA A 609 -2.80 -37.85 -4.60
CA ALA A 609 -3.37 -36.68 -3.96
C ALA A 609 -2.65 -36.38 -2.64
N LEU A 610 -2.38 -35.10 -2.37
CA LEU A 610 -1.90 -34.66 -1.06
C LEU A 610 -3.06 -34.64 -0.07
N VAL A 611 -2.85 -35.25 1.09
CA VAL A 611 -3.80 -35.26 2.21
C VAL A 611 -3.07 -34.94 3.50
N PRO A 612 -3.70 -34.23 4.43
CA PRO A 612 -3.12 -33.97 5.75
C PRO A 612 -2.78 -35.30 6.46
N LEU A 613 -1.58 -35.36 7.06
CA LEU A 613 -1.09 -36.54 7.76
C LEU A 613 -1.90 -36.82 9.05
N GLU A 614 -2.31 -35.77 9.74
CA GLU A 614 -2.95 -35.78 11.05
C GLU A 614 -4.33 -35.10 11.07
N GLY A 615 -5.06 -35.15 9.95
CA GLY A 615 -6.34 -34.46 9.82
C GLY A 615 -6.18 -32.93 9.83
N ASN A 616 -7.13 -32.20 10.43
CA ASN A 616 -7.06 -30.74 10.52
C ASN A 616 -6.24 -30.29 11.75
N SER A 617 -4.98 -30.73 11.81
CA SER A 617 -4.06 -30.36 12.90
C SER A 617 -2.70 -30.02 12.34
N THR A 618 -2.05 -29.00 12.90
CA THR A 618 -0.63 -28.71 12.70
C THR A 618 0.18 -29.20 13.90
N ARG A 619 1.48 -28.93 13.92
CA ARG A 619 2.36 -29.39 14.99
C ARG A 619 2.99 -28.24 15.77
N ILE A 620 3.05 -28.43 17.09
CA ILE A 620 3.95 -27.71 17.98
C ILE A 620 5.13 -28.64 18.29
N GLY A 621 6.34 -28.16 18.04
CA GLY A 621 7.60 -28.82 18.35
C GLY A 621 8.16 -28.32 19.68
N ARG A 622 8.70 -29.23 20.50
CA ARG A 622 9.44 -28.94 21.74
C ARG A 622 10.85 -29.51 21.63
N TYR A 623 11.84 -28.64 21.64
CA TYR A 623 13.25 -29.03 21.61
C TYR A 623 13.91 -28.80 22.95
N ASP A 624 14.35 -29.88 23.58
CA ASP A 624 15.16 -29.82 24.79
C ASP A 624 16.61 -29.49 24.40
N VAL A 625 17.07 -28.28 24.74
CA VAL A 625 18.39 -27.78 24.32
C VAL A 625 19.52 -28.60 24.92
N ALA A 626 19.38 -29.05 26.19
CA ALA A 626 20.41 -29.82 26.87
C ALA A 626 20.49 -31.28 26.37
N ALA A 627 19.34 -31.89 26.07
CA ALA A 627 19.27 -33.25 25.54
C ALA A 627 19.50 -33.33 24.00
N GLY A 628 19.27 -32.24 23.28
CA GLY A 628 19.33 -32.20 21.82
C GLY A 628 18.21 -33.03 21.17
N THR A 629 17.02 -33.08 21.75
CA THR A 629 15.94 -33.98 21.33
C THR A 629 14.62 -33.24 21.09
N TRP A 630 13.88 -33.69 20.05
CA TRP A 630 12.56 -33.18 19.72
C TRP A 630 11.45 -34.07 20.31
N SER A 631 10.35 -33.43 20.75
CA SER A 631 9.05 -34.04 20.98
C SER A 631 7.94 -33.19 20.38
N TRP A 632 6.78 -33.79 20.06
CA TRP A 632 5.77 -33.17 19.23
C TRP A 632 4.37 -33.27 19.81
N PHE A 633 3.58 -32.22 19.55
CA PHE A 633 2.18 -32.13 19.90
C PHE A 633 1.35 -31.83 18.63
N ALA A 634 0.12 -32.35 18.57
CA ALA A 634 -0.83 -32.05 17.52
C ALA A 634 -1.78 -30.92 17.96
N TYR A 635 -1.66 -29.78 17.34
CA TYR A 635 -2.50 -28.62 17.58
C TYR A 635 -3.70 -28.62 16.62
N PRO A 636 -4.95 -28.60 17.12
CA PRO A 636 -6.15 -28.62 16.27
C PRO A 636 -6.42 -27.24 15.69
N LEU A 637 -6.40 -27.11 14.35
CA LEU A 637 -6.74 -25.89 13.65
C LEU A 637 -8.25 -25.62 13.64
N SER A 638 -8.64 -24.36 13.62
CA SER A 638 -9.99 -23.93 13.29
C SER A 638 -10.33 -24.26 11.84
N THR A 639 -11.58 -24.10 11.43
CA THR A 639 -12.03 -24.38 10.06
C THR A 639 -12.69 -23.15 9.47
N THR A 640 -12.57 -23.00 8.16
CA THR A 640 -13.26 -22.00 7.37
C THR A 640 -14.24 -22.64 6.41
N ALA A 641 -15.30 -21.92 6.05
CA ALA A 641 -16.25 -22.31 5.02
C ALA A 641 -16.09 -21.50 3.73
N ALA A 642 -15.23 -20.49 3.72
CA ALA A 642 -14.97 -19.65 2.56
C ALA A 642 -14.18 -20.44 1.49
N THR A 643 -14.59 -20.31 0.24
CA THR A 643 -13.92 -21.01 -0.88
C THR A 643 -12.53 -20.42 -1.10
N GLY A 644 -11.52 -21.27 -1.20
CA GLY A 644 -10.13 -20.84 -1.40
C GLY A 644 -9.39 -20.43 -0.14
N ASP A 645 -10.12 -20.24 0.96
CA ASP A 645 -9.54 -19.87 2.25
C ASP A 645 -9.02 -21.07 3.05
N TRP A 646 -8.14 -20.80 3.98
CA TRP A 646 -7.58 -21.77 4.92
C TRP A 646 -7.17 -21.10 6.23
N ILE A 647 -7.14 -21.87 7.30
CA ILE A 647 -6.66 -21.42 8.60
C ILE A 647 -5.24 -21.92 8.80
N GLY A 648 -4.35 -21.00 9.19
CA GLY A 648 -2.97 -21.25 9.58
C GLY A 648 -2.65 -20.72 10.97
N VAL A 649 -1.51 -21.14 11.49
CA VAL A 649 -0.89 -20.58 12.68
C VAL A 649 0.21 -19.64 12.24
N SER A 650 0.34 -18.49 12.89
CA SER A 650 1.37 -17.50 12.58
C SER A 650 2.42 -17.36 13.69
N GLU A 651 2.05 -17.55 14.96
CA GLU A 651 3.01 -17.33 16.04
C GLU A 651 2.71 -18.25 17.23
N VAL A 652 3.74 -18.51 18.04
CA VAL A 652 3.64 -19.17 19.33
C VAL A 652 4.45 -18.40 20.38
N THR A 653 3.83 -18.04 21.49
CA THR A 653 4.51 -17.38 22.62
C THR A 653 4.22 -18.08 23.94
N ALA A 654 5.22 -18.12 24.83
CA ALA A 654 5.06 -18.73 26.14
C ALA A 654 4.27 -17.80 27.07
N VAL A 655 3.17 -18.30 27.63
CA VAL A 655 2.41 -17.63 28.70
C VAL A 655 3.04 -17.94 30.06
N ASP A 656 3.39 -19.21 30.27
CA ASP A 656 4.14 -19.69 31.41
C ASP A 656 4.97 -20.93 31.02
N ALA A 657 5.40 -21.73 32.02
CA ALA A 657 6.26 -22.89 31.78
C ALA A 657 5.59 -24.02 30.99
N ASP A 658 4.28 -24.13 31.07
CA ASP A 658 3.50 -25.24 30.52
C ASP A 658 2.37 -24.77 29.57
N THR A 659 2.08 -23.46 29.49
CA THR A 659 1.02 -22.89 28.68
C THR A 659 1.60 -22.04 27.53
N LEU A 660 1.17 -22.30 26.31
CA LEU A 660 1.52 -21.50 25.14
C LEU A 660 0.28 -20.78 24.60
N ALA A 661 0.47 -19.54 24.12
CA ALA A 661 -0.47 -18.82 23.28
C ALA A 661 -0.09 -19.02 21.81
N VAL A 662 -1.11 -19.16 20.94
CA VAL A 662 -0.96 -19.48 19.52
C VAL A 662 -1.86 -18.57 18.71
N VAL A 663 -1.32 -17.87 17.72
CA VAL A 663 -2.07 -17.05 16.77
C VAL A 663 -2.62 -17.93 15.66
N GLU A 664 -3.92 -17.88 15.41
CA GLU A 664 -4.56 -18.43 14.19
C GLU A 664 -5.13 -17.31 13.34
N ARG A 665 -4.92 -17.39 12.04
CA ARG A 665 -5.51 -16.51 11.04
C ARG A 665 -6.06 -17.24 9.83
N ASP A 666 -7.06 -16.64 9.18
CA ASP A 666 -7.46 -16.97 7.82
C ASP A 666 -6.55 -16.28 6.81
N LYS A 667 -6.69 -16.63 5.53
CA LYS A 667 -6.02 -16.00 4.39
C LYS A 667 -6.76 -14.74 3.91
N LEU A 668 -7.87 -14.39 4.53
CA LEU A 668 -8.73 -13.30 4.06
C LEU A 668 -8.29 -11.96 4.65
N ASN A 669 -8.48 -10.89 3.87
CA ASN A 669 -8.19 -9.51 4.26
C ASN A 669 -9.38 -8.58 3.97
N GLY A 670 -9.23 -7.29 4.28
CA GLY A 670 -10.24 -6.27 4.04
C GLY A 670 -11.60 -6.65 4.64
N PRO A 671 -12.70 -6.40 3.92
CA PRO A 671 -14.04 -6.70 4.41
C PRO A 671 -14.35 -8.20 4.50
N THR A 672 -13.51 -9.07 3.96
CA THR A 672 -13.72 -10.53 3.97
C THR A 672 -13.00 -11.24 5.11
N ALA A 673 -12.08 -10.56 5.81
CA ALA A 673 -11.37 -11.11 6.98
C ALA A 673 -12.35 -11.64 8.03
N ALA A 674 -12.15 -12.88 8.49
CA ALA A 674 -13.12 -13.58 9.34
C ALA A 674 -12.52 -14.21 10.60
N LEU A 675 -11.20 -14.46 10.64
CA LEU A 675 -10.56 -15.10 11.77
C LEU A 675 -9.14 -14.56 12.01
N LYS A 676 -8.96 -13.81 13.09
CA LYS A 676 -7.66 -13.35 13.62
C LYS A 676 -7.71 -13.54 15.13
N ARG A 677 -7.21 -14.68 15.67
CA ARG A 677 -7.47 -15.11 17.04
C ARG A 677 -6.24 -15.65 17.73
N VAL A 678 -6.17 -15.44 19.06
CA VAL A 678 -5.18 -16.06 19.92
C VAL A 678 -5.87 -17.13 20.76
N TYR A 679 -5.28 -18.31 20.75
CA TYR A 679 -5.72 -19.44 21.58
C TYR A 679 -4.63 -19.83 22.57
N THR A 680 -4.99 -20.39 23.73
CA THR A 680 -4.06 -21.04 24.66
C THR A 680 -4.11 -22.55 24.54
N VAL A 681 -2.97 -23.18 24.81
CA VAL A 681 -2.84 -24.63 24.92
C VAL A 681 -1.96 -24.99 26.13
N ASP A 682 -2.38 -25.94 26.93
CA ASP A 682 -1.55 -26.52 27.96
C ASP A 682 -0.75 -27.70 27.41
N LEU A 683 0.57 -27.66 27.64
CA LEU A 683 1.47 -28.70 27.18
C LEU A 683 1.57 -29.83 28.22
N PRO A 684 1.27 -31.09 27.86
CA PRO A 684 1.59 -32.23 28.71
C PRO A 684 3.11 -32.33 28.98
N PRO A 685 3.51 -32.89 30.15
CA PRO A 685 4.92 -33.00 30.53
C PRO A 685 5.82 -33.72 29.52
N ALA A 686 5.24 -34.59 28.67
CA ALA A 686 5.96 -35.28 27.60
C ALA A 686 5.18 -35.23 26.28
N GLY A 687 5.85 -34.75 25.25
CA GLY A 687 5.40 -34.86 23.85
C GLY A 687 5.71 -36.22 23.23
N GLY A 688 5.15 -36.48 22.08
CA GLY A 688 5.44 -37.70 21.31
C GLY A 688 6.72 -37.59 20.48
N THR A 689 7.55 -38.61 20.43
CA THR A 689 8.79 -38.62 19.65
C THR A 689 8.55 -39.01 18.18
N THR A 690 7.52 -39.81 17.91
CA THR A 690 7.14 -40.27 16.56
C THR A 690 5.67 -39.97 16.23
N THR A 691 4.79 -40.06 17.22
CA THR A 691 3.38 -39.71 17.11
C THR A 691 3.11 -38.54 18.04
N PRO A 692 2.60 -37.38 17.54
CA PRO A 692 2.36 -36.23 18.37
C PRO A 692 1.25 -36.50 19.39
N VAL A 693 1.35 -35.84 20.57
CA VAL A 693 0.28 -35.87 21.58
C VAL A 693 -0.76 -34.79 21.20
N ALA A 694 -2.03 -35.20 21.15
CA ALA A 694 -3.12 -34.27 20.81
C ALA A 694 -3.32 -33.25 21.93
N LEU A 695 -3.50 -31.97 21.54
CA LEU A 695 -3.81 -30.85 22.41
C LEU A 695 -5.29 -30.47 22.29
N THR A 696 -5.75 -29.74 23.29
CA THR A 696 -6.99 -28.96 23.25
C THR A 696 -6.64 -27.49 23.37
N LYS A 697 -7.37 -26.63 22.68
CA LYS A 697 -7.14 -25.19 22.72
C LYS A 697 -8.35 -24.47 23.30
N GLU A 698 -8.09 -23.34 23.95
CA GLU A 698 -9.10 -22.43 24.49
C GLU A 698 -8.89 -21.04 23.86
N LEU A 699 -9.99 -20.34 23.53
CA LEU A 699 -9.91 -18.99 22.97
C LEU A 699 -9.49 -18.02 24.07
N ALA A 700 -8.39 -17.30 23.85
CA ALA A 700 -7.94 -16.25 24.75
C ALA A 700 -8.50 -14.88 24.31
N VAL A 701 -8.27 -14.48 23.06
CA VAL A 701 -8.77 -13.21 22.54
C VAL A 701 -9.06 -13.28 21.04
N ASP A 702 -10.12 -12.61 20.61
CA ASP A 702 -10.41 -12.34 19.19
C ASP A 702 -9.86 -10.96 18.84
N VAL A 703 -8.82 -10.90 18.00
CA VAL A 703 -8.11 -9.67 17.64
C VAL A 703 -8.78 -8.94 16.48
N LEU A 704 -9.57 -9.66 15.67
CA LEU A 704 -10.21 -9.10 14.49
C LEU A 704 -11.02 -7.81 14.76
N PRO A 705 -11.83 -7.72 15.84
CA PRO A 705 -12.55 -6.47 16.12
C PRO A 705 -11.63 -5.28 16.42
N THR A 706 -10.45 -5.50 17.00
CA THR A 706 -9.45 -4.46 17.27
C THR A 706 -8.83 -3.96 15.96
N MET A 707 -8.48 -4.86 15.05
CA MET A 707 -7.98 -4.51 13.73
C MET A 707 -9.03 -3.73 12.91
N GLN A 708 -10.28 -4.19 12.92
CA GLN A 708 -11.39 -3.53 12.21
C GLN A 708 -11.76 -2.16 12.79
N ALA A 709 -11.48 -1.92 14.09
CA ALA A 709 -11.74 -0.62 14.71
C ALA A 709 -10.89 0.51 14.13
N LEU A 710 -9.77 0.21 13.47
CA LEU A 710 -8.92 1.17 12.74
C LEU A 710 -9.53 1.64 11.42
N ARG A 711 -10.62 1.01 10.96
CA ARG A 711 -11.43 1.38 9.77
C ARG A 711 -10.66 1.44 8.46
N GLY A 712 -9.45 0.87 8.44
CA GLY A 712 -8.66 0.65 7.24
C GLY A 712 -8.97 -0.69 6.58
N TRP A 713 -8.13 -1.06 5.63
CA TRP A 713 -8.15 -2.41 5.08
C TRP A 713 -7.64 -3.39 6.15
N THR A 714 -8.45 -4.34 6.57
CA THR A 714 -8.03 -5.33 7.56
C THR A 714 -6.91 -6.18 6.98
N GLN A 715 -5.73 -6.16 7.58
CA GLN A 715 -4.57 -6.90 7.10
C GLN A 715 -4.80 -8.42 7.11
N GLU A 716 -4.25 -9.14 6.13
CA GLU A 716 -4.27 -10.61 6.10
C GLU A 716 -3.48 -11.18 7.26
N LYS A 717 -2.23 -10.71 7.40
CA LYS A 717 -1.20 -11.27 8.24
C LYS A 717 -1.16 -10.63 9.63
N LEU A 718 -1.90 -11.22 10.59
CA LEU A 718 -1.62 -11.04 12.01
C LEU A 718 -0.55 -12.07 12.38
N GLU A 719 0.71 -11.65 12.50
CA GLU A 719 1.84 -12.57 12.57
C GLU A 719 2.51 -12.59 13.94
N GLY A 720 3.08 -11.49 14.42
CA GLY A 720 3.81 -11.50 15.68
C GLY A 720 2.91 -11.39 16.91
N LEU A 721 3.25 -12.13 17.99
CA LEU A 721 2.62 -12.05 19.30
C LEU A 721 3.67 -12.22 20.38
N THR A 722 3.68 -11.36 21.40
CA THR A 722 4.54 -11.55 22.58
C THR A 722 3.91 -10.99 23.84
N ILE A 723 4.37 -11.47 24.99
CA ILE A 723 4.12 -10.86 26.30
C ILE A 723 5.38 -10.07 26.64
N GLY A 724 5.30 -8.74 26.64
CA GLY A 724 6.39 -7.86 27.03
C GLY A 724 6.87 -8.12 28.45
N ALA A 725 8.10 -7.74 28.76
CA ALA A 725 8.61 -7.83 30.11
C ALA A 725 7.92 -6.87 31.11
N ASP A 726 7.12 -5.94 30.59
CA ASP A 726 6.17 -5.09 31.31
C ASP A 726 4.86 -5.81 31.69
N GLY A 727 4.62 -6.99 31.11
CA GLY A 727 3.42 -7.80 31.32
C GLY A 727 2.25 -7.48 30.40
N GLU A 728 2.42 -6.58 29.41
CA GLU A 728 1.44 -6.29 28.37
C GLU A 728 1.58 -7.28 27.20
N VAL A 729 0.48 -7.55 26.52
CA VAL A 729 0.43 -8.41 25.34
C VAL A 729 0.46 -7.54 24.09
N TYR A 730 1.42 -7.80 23.23
CA TYR A 730 1.60 -7.11 21.96
C TYR A 730 1.39 -8.06 20.80
N ALA A 731 0.80 -7.55 19.73
CA ALA A 731 0.68 -8.24 18.45
C ALA A 731 1.04 -7.28 17.32
N VAL A 732 1.56 -7.79 16.20
CA VAL A 732 1.90 -6.98 15.03
C VAL A 732 1.37 -7.63 13.76
N THR A 733 1.00 -6.79 12.78
CA THR A 733 0.70 -7.23 11.43
C THR A 733 1.93 -7.12 10.55
N ASP A 734 2.12 -8.10 9.69
CA ASP A 734 3.07 -8.04 8.61
C ASP A 734 2.47 -7.30 7.41
N ASN A 735 3.25 -6.45 6.77
CA ASN A 735 2.87 -5.65 5.61
C ASN A 735 3.52 -6.14 4.30
N ASP A 736 4.05 -7.36 4.27
CA ASP A 736 4.67 -8.01 3.10
C ASP A 736 5.76 -7.17 2.39
N GLY A 737 6.31 -6.12 3.04
CA GLY A 737 7.20 -5.16 2.37
C GLY A 737 6.52 -4.39 1.24
N LEU A 738 5.21 -4.22 1.29
CA LEU A 738 4.30 -3.60 0.30
C LEU A 738 4.04 -4.41 -0.99
N ASP A 739 4.49 -5.63 -1.15
CA ASP A 739 4.29 -6.40 -2.39
C ASP A 739 2.79 -6.65 -2.67
N ASP A 740 2.09 -7.34 -1.78
CA ASP A 740 0.67 -7.74 -1.93
C ASP A 740 -0.24 -7.10 -0.87
N ALA A 741 0.24 -6.14 -0.08
CA ALA A 741 -0.47 -5.54 1.04
C ALA A 741 -0.58 -4.01 0.92
N THR A 742 -1.40 -3.39 1.78
CA THR A 742 -1.52 -1.92 1.80
C THR A 742 -0.29 -1.22 2.41
N GLY A 743 0.60 -1.95 3.06
CA GLY A 743 1.76 -1.42 3.76
C GLY A 743 1.50 -1.00 5.21
N GLU A 744 0.25 -0.82 5.62
CA GLU A 744 -0.08 -0.37 6.97
C GLU A 744 0.28 -1.42 8.03
N THR A 745 1.37 -1.20 8.79
CA THR A 745 1.74 -2.03 9.93
C THR A 745 1.02 -1.59 11.19
N GLN A 746 0.39 -2.53 11.88
CA GLN A 746 -0.33 -2.32 13.12
C GLN A 746 0.38 -3.02 14.28
N LEU A 747 1.00 -2.24 15.19
CA LEU A 747 1.47 -2.74 16.47
C LEU A 747 0.36 -2.54 17.51
N LEU A 748 -0.27 -3.63 17.92
CA LEU A 748 -1.44 -3.66 18.79
C LEU A 748 -1.05 -3.96 20.22
N ARG A 749 -1.58 -3.19 21.20
CA ARG A 749 -1.56 -3.53 22.63
C ARG A 749 -2.89 -4.19 22.99
N LEU A 750 -2.87 -5.48 23.28
CA LEU A 750 -4.08 -6.27 23.57
C LEU A 750 -4.47 -6.22 25.06
N GLY A 751 -3.62 -5.61 25.91
CA GLY A 751 -3.83 -5.45 27.34
C GLY A 751 -2.93 -6.36 28.18
N ALA A 752 -3.09 -6.25 29.50
CA ALA A 752 -2.26 -7.02 30.43
C ALA A 752 -2.46 -8.53 30.28
N ALA A 753 -1.36 -9.30 30.28
CA ALA A 753 -1.36 -10.75 30.12
C ALA A 753 -2.30 -11.47 31.11
N ALA A 754 -2.36 -10.98 32.35
CA ALA A 754 -3.28 -11.51 33.35
C ALA A 754 -4.78 -11.33 33.01
N THR A 755 -5.09 -10.38 32.12
CA THR A 755 -6.45 -10.16 31.62
C THR A 755 -6.70 -10.98 30.35
N VAL A 756 -5.74 -11.00 29.44
CA VAL A 756 -5.86 -11.70 28.14
C VAL A 756 -5.84 -13.22 28.33
N PHE A 757 -4.97 -13.73 29.20
CA PHE A 757 -4.76 -15.16 29.43
C PHE A 757 -5.25 -15.64 30.80
N GLY A 758 -5.84 -14.75 31.62
CA GLY A 758 -6.39 -15.10 32.92
C GLY A 758 -7.70 -15.90 32.80
N PRO A 759 -8.14 -16.57 33.85
CA PRO A 759 -9.45 -17.23 33.83
C PRO A 759 -10.55 -16.19 33.61
N GLU A 760 -11.53 -16.52 32.74
CA GLU A 760 -12.68 -15.64 32.51
C GLU A 760 -13.22 -15.12 33.85
N PRO A 761 -13.46 -13.81 34.04
CA PRO A 761 -14.05 -13.28 35.24
C PRO A 761 -15.39 -13.98 35.44
N THR A 762 -15.48 -14.80 36.47
CA THR A 762 -16.73 -15.46 36.87
C THR A 762 -17.74 -14.36 37.19
N VAL A 763 -18.61 -14.08 36.22
CA VAL A 763 -19.74 -13.18 36.44
C VAL A 763 -20.55 -13.79 37.59
N PRO A 764 -20.70 -13.12 38.73
CA PRO A 764 -21.55 -13.61 39.77
C PRO A 764 -22.95 -13.85 39.16
N PRO A 765 -23.62 -14.95 39.47
CA PRO A 765 -24.93 -15.21 38.93
C PRO A 765 -25.83 -14.00 39.23
N THR A 766 -26.25 -13.32 38.19
CA THR A 766 -27.25 -12.25 38.28
C THR A 766 -28.49 -12.84 38.91
N THR A 767 -28.78 -12.45 40.13
CA THR A 767 -30.07 -12.71 40.72
C THR A 767 -31.15 -12.17 39.80
N PRO A 768 -32.16 -12.99 39.44
CA PRO A 768 -33.23 -12.53 38.59
C PRO A 768 -33.88 -11.26 39.19
N PRO A 769 -34.20 -10.26 38.42
CA PRO A 769 -34.84 -9.06 38.92
C PRO A 769 -36.20 -9.47 39.53
N THR A 770 -36.38 -9.14 40.80
CA THR A 770 -37.69 -9.22 41.46
C THR A 770 -38.66 -8.34 40.76
N THR A 771 -39.67 -8.95 40.16
CA THR A 771 -40.81 -8.30 39.52
C THR A 771 -41.52 -7.30 40.44
N PRO A 772 -41.74 -6.02 40.04
CA PRO A 772 -42.61 -5.16 40.77
C PRO A 772 -44.09 -5.58 40.57
N PRO A 773 -45.01 -5.27 41.46
CA PRO A 773 -46.37 -5.76 41.45
C PRO A 773 -47.18 -5.11 40.31
N THR A 774 -47.96 -5.94 39.65
CA THR A 774 -48.89 -5.64 38.55
C THR A 774 -49.94 -4.63 38.93
N THR A 775 -50.01 -3.52 38.22
CA THR A 775 -51.19 -2.66 38.22
C THR A 775 -52.10 -3.05 37.06
N THR A 776 -53.31 -3.45 37.32
CA THR A 776 -54.35 -3.85 36.40
C THR A 776 -54.96 -2.60 35.70
N THR A 777 -55.12 -2.62 34.39
CA THR A 777 -56.01 -1.71 33.63
C THR A 777 -56.61 -2.45 32.44
N PRO A 778 -57.80 -2.10 31.99
CA PRO A 778 -58.80 -3.11 31.54
C PRO A 778 -58.79 -3.39 30.03
N THR A 779 -59.28 -4.56 29.75
CA THR A 779 -59.64 -5.24 28.53
C THR A 779 -60.29 -4.37 27.45
N ALA A 780 -59.78 -4.46 26.20
CA ALA A 780 -60.54 -4.14 24.98
C ALA A 780 -60.63 -5.40 24.09
N THR A 781 -61.82 -5.65 23.60
CA THR A 781 -62.33 -6.81 22.91
C THR A 781 -61.73 -6.95 21.49
N PRO A 782 -61.49 -8.15 20.97
CA PRO A 782 -60.93 -8.36 19.63
C PRO A 782 -62.00 -8.33 18.54
N THR A 783 -61.69 -7.68 17.44
CA THR A 783 -62.44 -7.72 16.18
C THR A 783 -61.83 -8.77 15.26
N THR A 784 -62.67 -9.68 14.77
CA THR A 784 -62.35 -10.80 13.88
C THR A 784 -62.07 -10.33 12.45
N THR A 785 -61.03 -10.85 11.83
CA THR A 785 -60.79 -10.76 10.38
C THR A 785 -60.88 -12.16 9.73
N PRO A 786 -61.53 -12.32 8.62
CA PRO A 786 -61.73 -13.63 8.05
C PRO A 786 -60.50 -14.11 7.23
N THR A 787 -60.21 -15.37 7.41
CA THR A 787 -59.21 -16.16 6.69
C THR A 787 -59.72 -16.54 5.29
N THR A 788 -58.95 -16.23 4.25
CA THR A 788 -59.18 -16.84 2.92
C THR A 788 -58.11 -17.88 2.68
N THR A 789 -58.54 -19.10 2.51
CA THR A 789 -57.77 -20.29 2.15
C THR A 789 -57.55 -20.27 0.64
N SER A 790 -56.30 -20.36 0.17
CA SER A 790 -55.99 -20.67 -1.22
C SER A 790 -55.24 -22.00 -1.31
N THR A 791 -55.78 -22.91 -2.15
CA THR A 791 -55.35 -24.24 -2.48
C THR A 791 -54.09 -24.22 -3.31
N PRO A 792 -53.11 -25.14 -3.14
CA PRO A 792 -51.89 -25.17 -3.94
C PRO A 792 -52.13 -25.84 -5.30
N THR A 793 -51.74 -25.18 -6.37
CA THR A 793 -51.66 -25.71 -7.72
C THR A 793 -50.35 -26.40 -7.95
N ALA A 794 -50.38 -27.59 -8.57
CA ALA A 794 -49.27 -28.46 -8.83
C ALA A 794 -48.21 -27.86 -9.78
N THR A 795 -46.94 -28.06 -9.43
CA THR A 795 -45.77 -27.73 -10.23
C THR A 795 -45.53 -28.79 -11.28
N PRO A 796 -45.18 -28.46 -12.53
CA PRO A 796 -44.66 -29.42 -13.47
C PRO A 796 -43.20 -29.75 -13.20
N THR A 797 -42.88 -31.02 -13.12
CA THR A 797 -41.55 -31.59 -13.02
C THR A 797 -40.76 -31.31 -14.29
N THR A 798 -39.70 -30.55 -14.21
CA THR A 798 -38.66 -30.45 -15.26
C THR A 798 -37.47 -31.30 -14.88
N THR A 799 -37.07 -32.17 -15.81
CA THR A 799 -35.90 -33.05 -15.76
C THR A 799 -34.62 -32.19 -15.60
N PRO A 800 -33.66 -32.52 -14.71
CA PRO A 800 -32.44 -31.77 -14.59
C PRO A 800 -31.56 -31.98 -15.82
N THR A 801 -31.30 -30.90 -16.53
CA THR A 801 -30.20 -30.82 -17.50
C THR A 801 -28.91 -30.73 -16.70
N THR A 802 -28.02 -31.69 -16.88
CA THR A 802 -26.69 -31.68 -16.25
C THR A 802 -25.87 -30.52 -16.84
N THR A 803 -25.64 -29.49 -16.04
CA THR A 803 -24.62 -28.47 -16.28
C THR A 803 -23.25 -29.15 -16.09
N PRO A 804 -22.26 -28.95 -16.96
CA PRO A 804 -20.92 -29.46 -16.74
C PRO A 804 -20.31 -28.77 -15.50
N THR A 805 -19.80 -29.58 -14.61
CA THR A 805 -19.01 -29.16 -13.46
C THR A 805 -17.85 -28.32 -13.96
N PRO A 806 -17.59 -27.10 -13.43
CA PRO A 806 -16.38 -26.37 -13.77
C PRO A 806 -15.16 -27.21 -13.36
N THR A 807 -14.23 -27.35 -14.28
CA THR A 807 -12.93 -27.97 -14.02
C THR A 807 -12.22 -27.07 -12.97
N PRO A 808 -11.61 -27.65 -11.92
CA PRO A 808 -10.87 -26.86 -10.97
C PRO A 808 -9.82 -26.02 -11.69
N ALA A 809 -9.69 -24.73 -11.35
CA ALA A 809 -8.64 -23.88 -11.85
C ALA A 809 -7.29 -24.57 -11.61
N GLN A 810 -6.52 -24.72 -12.64
CA GLN A 810 -5.24 -25.41 -12.59
C GLN A 810 -4.27 -24.42 -11.94
N GLN A 811 -3.82 -24.69 -10.72
CA GLN A 811 -2.81 -23.85 -10.04
C GLN A 811 -1.62 -23.62 -10.95
N ALA A 812 -1.18 -22.38 -11.07
CA ALA A 812 -0.02 -21.99 -11.84
C ALA A 812 1.23 -22.77 -11.38
N ARG A 813 1.99 -23.26 -12.32
CA ARG A 813 3.15 -24.12 -12.08
C ARG A 813 4.41 -23.26 -11.90
N LYS A 814 5.28 -23.64 -10.98
CA LYS A 814 6.59 -22.98 -10.86
C LYS A 814 7.31 -22.99 -12.20
N SER A 815 7.78 -21.82 -12.61
CA SER A 815 8.64 -21.68 -13.76
C SER A 815 10.11 -21.57 -13.36
N ARG A 816 10.99 -21.65 -14.34
CA ARG A 816 12.41 -21.33 -14.19
C ARG A 816 12.91 -20.66 -15.45
N VAL A 817 13.30 -19.42 -15.36
CA VAL A 817 13.97 -18.71 -16.45
C VAL A 817 15.49 -18.96 -16.38
N THR A 818 16.12 -19.08 -17.52
CA THR A 818 17.58 -19.17 -17.67
C THR A 818 18.01 -18.32 -18.84
N VAL A 819 19.12 -17.61 -18.71
CA VAL A 819 19.75 -16.85 -19.80
C VAL A 819 21.13 -17.40 -20.10
N ARG A 820 21.47 -17.45 -21.37
CA ARG A 820 22.83 -17.74 -21.85
C ARG A 820 23.30 -16.56 -22.68
N VAL A 821 24.44 -16.03 -22.30
CA VAL A 821 25.09 -14.92 -23.01
C VAL A 821 26.14 -15.46 -23.97
N GLU A 822 26.01 -15.13 -25.23
CA GLU A 822 26.94 -15.53 -26.29
C GLU A 822 27.65 -14.29 -26.85
N ASP A 823 28.93 -14.09 -26.53
CA ASP A 823 29.78 -13.04 -27.12
C ASP A 823 29.93 -13.26 -28.65
N ARG A 824 29.77 -12.23 -29.45
CA ARG A 824 29.87 -12.24 -30.91
C ARG A 824 30.80 -11.16 -31.41
N ALA A 825 31.38 -11.37 -32.55
CA ALA A 825 32.30 -10.41 -33.15
C ALA A 825 31.63 -9.02 -33.34
N GLY A 826 32.35 -7.93 -33.03
CA GLY A 826 31.94 -6.58 -33.31
C GLY A 826 31.06 -5.90 -32.25
N ARG A 827 31.25 -6.21 -30.95
CA ARG A 827 30.48 -5.70 -29.81
C ARG A 827 29.01 -6.19 -29.78
N SER A 828 28.70 -7.26 -30.50
CA SER A 828 27.35 -7.85 -30.49
C SER A 828 27.31 -9.01 -29.49
N VAL A 829 26.25 -9.03 -28.68
CA VAL A 829 26.00 -10.09 -27.70
C VAL A 829 24.66 -10.72 -28.02
N ARG A 830 24.59 -12.02 -28.00
CA ARG A 830 23.32 -12.73 -28.12
C ARG A 830 22.90 -13.28 -26.79
N LEU A 831 21.73 -12.83 -26.31
CA LEU A 831 21.07 -13.38 -25.16
C LEU A 831 20.09 -14.47 -25.61
N VAL A 832 20.23 -15.67 -25.06
CA VAL A 832 19.32 -16.78 -25.31
C VAL A 832 18.58 -17.08 -24.01
N THR A 833 17.39 -16.55 -23.88
CA THR A 833 16.51 -16.79 -22.73
C THR A 833 15.65 -18.03 -22.97
N LYS A 834 15.47 -18.85 -21.94
CA LYS A 834 14.57 -20.01 -21.96
C LYS A 834 13.82 -20.09 -20.66
N VAL A 835 12.53 -20.37 -20.74
CA VAL A 835 11.67 -20.63 -19.59
C VAL A 835 11.29 -22.09 -19.57
N ARG A 836 11.20 -22.69 -18.42
CA ARG A 836 10.71 -24.05 -18.22
C ARG A 836 9.55 -24.03 -17.24
N PRO A 837 8.51 -24.84 -17.46
CA PRO A 837 8.39 -25.82 -18.53
C PRO A 837 8.29 -25.19 -19.93
N GLY A 838 8.52 -25.98 -20.98
CA GLY A 838 8.55 -25.52 -22.37
C GLY A 838 7.17 -25.09 -22.93
N THR A 839 6.13 -25.14 -22.12
CA THR A 839 4.77 -24.66 -22.42
C THR A 839 4.58 -23.20 -22.00
N ALA A 840 5.57 -22.58 -21.30
CA ALA A 840 5.47 -21.19 -20.87
C ALA A 840 5.33 -20.23 -22.07
N THR A 841 4.34 -19.37 -21.96
CA THR A 841 4.04 -18.25 -22.88
C THR A 841 4.37 -16.92 -22.21
N GLY A 842 3.66 -15.86 -22.40
CA GLY A 842 3.92 -14.58 -21.72
C GLY A 842 5.20 -13.88 -22.18
N ALA A 843 5.73 -12.98 -21.34
CA ALA A 843 6.87 -12.14 -21.65
C ALA A 843 8.06 -12.35 -20.72
N VAL A 844 9.25 -11.91 -21.13
CA VAL A 844 10.44 -11.81 -20.30
C VAL A 844 10.97 -10.39 -20.34
N ARG A 845 11.20 -9.80 -19.19
CA ARG A 845 11.93 -8.55 -19.02
C ARG A 845 13.41 -8.85 -18.97
N ILE A 846 14.20 -8.12 -19.74
CA ILE A 846 15.67 -8.26 -19.82
C ILE A 846 16.27 -6.91 -19.49
N VAL A 847 17.05 -6.86 -18.42
CA VAL A 847 17.80 -5.67 -18.00
C VAL A 847 19.29 -6.00 -18.10
N VAL A 848 20.08 -5.18 -18.75
CA VAL A 848 21.53 -5.30 -18.81
C VAL A 848 22.15 -4.08 -18.15
N ARG A 849 22.89 -4.30 -17.08
CA ARG A 849 23.58 -3.23 -16.33
C ARG A 849 25.09 -3.32 -16.55
N LYS A 850 25.73 -2.16 -16.56
CA LYS A 850 27.20 -2.07 -16.55
C LYS A 850 27.62 -1.08 -15.48
N ASP A 851 28.47 -1.58 -14.56
CA ASP A 851 28.97 -0.78 -13.42
C ASP A 851 27.83 -0.12 -12.59
N GLY A 852 26.64 -0.79 -12.51
CA GLY A 852 25.44 -0.31 -11.82
C GLY A 852 24.41 0.36 -12.75
N GLU A 853 24.83 0.93 -13.87
CA GLU A 853 23.97 1.64 -14.81
C GLU A 853 23.25 0.69 -15.79
N THR A 854 21.97 0.93 -16.03
CA THR A 854 21.17 0.17 -16.99
C THR A 854 21.54 0.58 -18.43
N GLU A 855 22.08 -0.37 -19.19
CA GLU A 855 22.42 -0.16 -20.61
C GLU A 855 21.35 -0.67 -21.59
N VAL A 856 20.46 -1.53 -21.12
CA VAL A 856 19.36 -2.09 -21.91
C VAL A 856 18.28 -2.56 -20.97
N ARG A 857 17.06 -2.09 -21.18
CA ARG A 857 15.82 -2.65 -20.61
C ARG A 857 14.90 -3.04 -21.77
N ARG A 858 14.42 -4.28 -21.79
CA ARG A 858 13.54 -4.80 -22.85
C ARG A 858 12.56 -5.81 -22.30
N THR A 859 11.28 -5.60 -22.54
CA THR A 859 10.26 -6.63 -22.32
C THR A 859 9.90 -7.26 -23.66
N VAL A 860 10.02 -8.57 -23.79
CA VAL A 860 9.87 -9.27 -25.08
C VAL A 860 9.03 -10.54 -24.88
N ARG A 861 8.04 -10.75 -25.73
CA ARG A 861 7.21 -11.97 -25.68
C ARG A 861 8.03 -13.23 -26.03
N LEU A 862 7.75 -14.30 -25.33
CA LEU A 862 8.32 -15.61 -25.61
C LEU A 862 7.68 -16.21 -26.86
N SER A 863 8.50 -16.94 -27.63
CA SER A 863 8.03 -17.86 -28.67
C SER A 863 8.56 -19.25 -28.31
N ASP A 864 7.66 -20.22 -28.11
CA ASP A 864 8.03 -21.58 -27.68
C ASP A 864 8.86 -21.60 -26.39
N ALA A 865 8.43 -20.86 -25.37
CA ALA A 865 9.14 -20.71 -24.09
C ALA A 865 10.60 -20.24 -24.25
N ARG A 866 10.89 -19.49 -25.30
CA ARG A 866 12.24 -19.03 -25.66
C ARG A 866 12.20 -17.64 -26.30
N LYS A 867 13.22 -16.83 -25.99
CA LYS A 867 13.53 -15.61 -26.71
C LYS A 867 15.01 -15.52 -27.02
N VAL A 868 15.35 -15.03 -28.19
CA VAL A 868 16.71 -14.70 -28.58
C VAL A 868 16.75 -13.20 -28.89
N LEU A 869 17.65 -12.49 -28.24
CA LEU A 869 17.85 -11.06 -28.43
C LEU A 869 19.33 -10.81 -28.76
N ASP A 870 19.60 -10.09 -29.81
CA ASP A 870 20.95 -9.67 -30.19
C ASP A 870 21.12 -8.19 -29.80
N LEU A 871 22.03 -7.89 -28.87
CA LEU A 871 22.31 -6.56 -28.33
C LEU A 871 23.70 -6.09 -28.74
N ARG A 872 23.91 -4.78 -28.74
CA ARG A 872 25.23 -4.17 -28.84
C ARG A 872 25.59 -3.59 -27.47
N LEU A 873 26.59 -4.15 -26.81
CA LEU A 873 27.03 -3.70 -25.50
C LEU A 873 28.48 -3.22 -25.56
N PRO A 874 28.86 -2.20 -24.76
CA PRO A 874 30.25 -1.76 -24.67
C PRO A 874 31.13 -2.84 -24.02
N ARG A 875 32.45 -2.66 -24.05
CA ARG A 875 33.39 -3.58 -23.37
C ARG A 875 33.32 -3.35 -21.87
N GLY A 876 33.42 -4.41 -21.09
CA GLY A 876 33.39 -4.33 -19.63
C GLY A 876 32.65 -5.51 -18.99
N ARG A 877 32.42 -5.41 -17.69
CA ARG A 877 31.59 -6.35 -16.95
C ARG A 877 30.14 -5.88 -17.04
N HIS A 878 29.23 -6.81 -17.31
CA HIS A 878 27.81 -6.56 -17.37
C HIS A 878 27.09 -7.56 -16.48
N THR A 879 26.00 -7.10 -15.86
CA THR A 879 25.02 -7.94 -15.18
C THR A 879 23.79 -8.02 -16.07
N VAL A 880 23.38 -9.22 -16.44
CA VAL A 880 22.19 -9.47 -17.25
C VAL A 880 21.13 -10.07 -16.35
N VAL A 881 20.10 -9.34 -16.06
CA VAL A 881 18.94 -9.78 -15.30
C VAL A 881 17.83 -10.16 -16.26
N VAL A 882 17.25 -11.33 -16.13
CA VAL A 882 16.12 -11.78 -16.94
C VAL A 882 15.01 -12.25 -16.02
N THR A 883 13.88 -11.57 -16.07
CA THR A 883 12.68 -11.89 -15.33
C THR A 883 11.61 -12.42 -16.29
N TYR A 884 11.10 -13.61 -16.06
CA TYR A 884 9.90 -14.10 -16.71
C TYR A 884 8.69 -13.60 -15.93
N LEU A 885 7.79 -12.89 -16.56
CA LEU A 885 6.68 -12.20 -15.90
C LEU A 885 5.50 -13.12 -15.53
N GLY A 886 5.58 -14.40 -15.96
CA GLY A 886 4.50 -15.36 -15.75
C GLY A 886 3.57 -15.49 -16.94
N ASP A 887 2.58 -16.35 -16.83
CA ASP A 887 1.41 -16.52 -17.69
C ASP A 887 0.32 -17.28 -16.91
N ASP A 888 -0.86 -17.46 -17.48
CA ASP A 888 -2.01 -18.14 -16.85
C ASP A 888 -1.73 -19.53 -16.25
N GLU A 889 -0.62 -20.17 -16.63
CA GLU A 889 -0.25 -21.53 -16.22
C GLU A 889 1.08 -21.59 -15.45
N HIS A 890 1.85 -20.49 -15.40
CA HIS A 890 3.22 -20.52 -14.89
C HIS A 890 3.55 -19.27 -14.09
N LEU A 891 4.07 -19.46 -12.88
CA LEU A 891 4.50 -18.38 -11.98
C LEU A 891 5.73 -17.63 -12.53
N ARG A 892 5.90 -16.39 -12.12
CA ARG A 892 7.08 -15.54 -12.37
C ARG A 892 8.37 -16.25 -11.93
N SER A 893 9.48 -15.96 -12.60
CA SER A 893 10.80 -16.44 -12.20
C SER A 893 11.91 -15.55 -12.75
N ARG A 894 13.01 -15.39 -12.01
CA ARG A 894 14.15 -14.50 -12.33
C ARG A 894 15.45 -15.28 -12.40
N THR A 895 16.42 -14.78 -13.17
CA THR A 895 17.81 -15.26 -13.22
C THR A 895 18.75 -14.09 -13.48
N VAL A 896 19.92 -14.15 -12.90
CA VAL A 896 20.98 -13.14 -13.07
C VAL A 896 22.23 -13.81 -13.63
N GLU A 897 22.83 -13.23 -14.66
CA GLU A 897 24.06 -13.72 -15.31
C GLU A 897 25.09 -12.59 -15.41
N ARG A 898 26.26 -12.77 -14.85
CA ARG A 898 27.36 -11.80 -14.96
C ARG A 898 28.29 -12.18 -16.08
N VAL A 899 28.54 -11.28 -17.03
CA VAL A 899 29.37 -11.54 -18.22
C VAL A 899 30.42 -10.44 -18.37
N SER A 900 31.65 -10.85 -18.80
CA SER A 900 32.72 -9.91 -19.14
C SER A 900 32.97 -9.92 -20.64
N LEU A 901 32.65 -8.82 -21.29
CA LEU A 901 32.85 -8.62 -22.72
C LEU A 901 34.24 -8.05 -22.97
N ARG A 902 35.06 -8.71 -23.84
CA ARG A 902 36.46 -8.37 -24.10
C ARG A 902 36.65 -7.51 -25.35
#